data_9e0b545fd902279f27753176e00cffeb
#
_entry.id   9e0b545fd902279f27753176e00cffeb
#
_cell.length_a   1.000
_cell.length_b   1.000
_cell.length_c   1.000
_cell.angle_alpha   90.00
_cell.angle_beta   90.00
_cell.angle_gamma   90.00
#
_symmetry.space_group_name_H-M   'P 1'
#
loop_
_entity.id
_entity.type
_entity.pdbx_description
1 polymer ?
#
loop_
_entity_poly.entity_id
_entity_poly.type
_entity_poly.pdbx_seq_one_letter_code
_entity_poly.pdbx_strand_id
1 'polypeptide(L)'
;MELEKFYYDNGIVKQFAYATVLWGAVGMLVGLLAAVQIYLPAANFNLPITTFGRVRPLHTNAVIFAFVGNGIFMGVYYSLQRLCKARMFSDVLSKIHFWGWQLIIVAAAVTLLGGYTTGKEYAELEWPIDIAITLIWVVFGINMFGTILKRRESHLYVAIWFFIATWVTVAMLHIVNSFEIPFAPFKSYSWYAGVQDALVQWWYGHNAVAFFLTTPYLGIMYYFLPKAANRPVYSYRLSIIHFWALIFIYIWAGPHHLLYTALPDWAQSLGVVFSIMLIAPSWGGMLNGLFTLRGAWDKVREDAVLKFMVVAVTCYGMATFEGPMLSLKSVNAIAHYTDWIVAHVHVGALGWNGFLTFGILYWIIPKIFDTQLYSKKLASTHFWIGTIGIVLYAVPMYWAGFAQAEMWKQFTEEGTIKYQFLETVTNIIPMYVTRSVGGLLYLIGVFVMIYNLAKTVQSGKLIANEAAEAPALPKIAETHGKQYWHRWIEARPIQMLVLSLVAVAIGGILEMIPTFLIKENIPTISSVKPYTPLELQGRDIYIREGCYTCHSQMVRPFRHEVARYGEYSKAGEFVYDHPFQWGSKRTGPDLAREGGKYPDSWHYNHMLEPQSMSPGSIMPSYPWLFDNKIDTAITPAKIRAMQTLGVPYPEGYDKVANADLMAQANAIKVGLKAEKLEIAKDKEIIALIAYLQRIGTDIKKAEPSTPVIK
;
A
#
# COMPACT_ATOMS: atom_id res chain seq x y z
N MET A 1 -18.81 1.11 -46.18
CA MET A 1 -17.62 0.45 -45.58
C MET A 1 -18.00 -0.97 -45.27
N GLU A 2 -17.19 -1.93 -45.67
CA GLU A 2 -17.39 -3.33 -45.33
C GLU A 2 -17.20 -3.54 -43.83
N LEU A 3 -18.10 -4.30 -43.19
CA LEU A 3 -18.05 -4.59 -41.77
C LEU A 3 -17.21 -5.85 -41.54
N GLU A 4 -16.21 -5.74 -40.68
CA GLU A 4 -15.41 -6.88 -40.23
C GLU A 4 -16.08 -7.53 -39.02
N LYS A 5 -16.22 -8.86 -39.06
CA LYS A 5 -16.73 -9.67 -37.94
C LYS A 5 -15.60 -10.03 -37.01
N PHE A 6 -15.85 -9.90 -35.71
CA PHE A 6 -14.93 -10.32 -34.65
C PHE A 6 -15.70 -10.71 -33.37
N TYR A 7 -14.99 -11.20 -32.37
CA TYR A 7 -15.63 -11.66 -31.12
C TYR A 7 -14.90 -11.07 -29.91
N TYR A 8 -15.66 -10.58 -28.93
CA TYR A 8 -15.12 -10.25 -27.63
C TYR A 8 -14.91 -11.52 -26.80
N ASP A 9 -13.80 -11.59 -26.04
CA ASP A 9 -13.55 -12.67 -25.11
C ASP A 9 -14.13 -12.33 -23.73
N ASN A 10 -15.32 -12.85 -23.43
CA ASN A 10 -15.92 -12.77 -22.10
C ASN A 10 -15.45 -13.91 -21.18
N GLY A 11 -14.78 -14.94 -21.72
CA GLY A 11 -14.22 -16.04 -20.94
C GLY A 11 -13.18 -15.57 -19.95
N ILE A 12 -12.23 -14.73 -20.41
CA ILE A 12 -11.21 -14.14 -19.55
C ILE A 12 -11.80 -13.14 -18.53
N VAL A 13 -12.80 -12.36 -18.94
CA VAL A 13 -13.52 -11.44 -18.04
C VAL A 13 -14.19 -12.20 -16.90
N LYS A 14 -14.84 -13.33 -17.21
CA LYS A 14 -15.44 -14.23 -16.19
C LYS A 14 -14.36 -14.72 -15.20
N GLN A 15 -13.21 -15.15 -15.68
CA GLN A 15 -12.13 -15.64 -14.82
C GLN A 15 -11.68 -14.57 -13.82
N PHE A 16 -11.40 -13.36 -14.30
CA PHE A 16 -11.04 -12.23 -13.41
C PHE A 16 -12.19 -11.84 -12.47
N ALA A 17 -13.46 -11.90 -12.92
CA ALA A 17 -14.62 -11.65 -12.05
C ALA A 17 -14.70 -12.65 -10.88
N TYR A 18 -14.51 -13.94 -11.16
CA TYR A 18 -14.51 -14.97 -10.11
C TYR A 18 -13.33 -14.81 -9.14
N ALA A 19 -12.13 -14.52 -9.66
CA ALA A 19 -10.96 -14.21 -8.83
C ALA A 19 -11.18 -12.97 -7.96
N THR A 20 -11.81 -11.91 -8.51
CA THR A 20 -12.17 -10.71 -7.75
C THR A 20 -13.07 -11.04 -6.56
N VAL A 21 -14.11 -11.83 -6.79
CA VAL A 21 -15.05 -12.24 -5.72
C VAL A 21 -14.36 -13.09 -4.67
N LEU A 22 -13.55 -14.07 -5.10
CA LEU A 22 -12.80 -14.96 -4.19
C LEU A 22 -11.86 -14.17 -3.30
N TRP A 23 -10.95 -13.40 -3.93
CA TRP A 23 -9.94 -12.66 -3.20
C TRP A 23 -10.51 -11.49 -2.41
N GLY A 24 -11.64 -10.94 -2.83
CA GLY A 24 -12.39 -9.96 -2.05
C GLY A 24 -12.88 -10.55 -0.73
N ALA A 25 -13.51 -11.71 -0.76
CA ALA A 25 -13.96 -12.41 0.44
C ALA A 25 -12.79 -12.77 1.35
N VAL A 26 -11.70 -13.34 0.81
CA VAL A 26 -10.49 -13.71 1.57
C VAL A 26 -9.81 -12.48 2.17
N GLY A 27 -9.55 -11.44 1.37
CA GLY A 27 -8.85 -10.23 1.83
C GLY A 27 -9.61 -9.50 2.93
N MET A 28 -10.94 -9.44 2.83
CA MET A 28 -11.78 -8.80 3.86
C MET A 28 -11.90 -9.66 5.12
N LEU A 29 -11.92 -10.99 5.00
CA LEU A 29 -11.89 -11.89 6.15
C LEU A 29 -10.57 -11.76 6.92
N VAL A 30 -9.43 -11.73 6.22
CA VAL A 30 -8.11 -11.50 6.83
C VAL A 30 -8.06 -10.12 7.51
N GLY A 31 -8.66 -9.10 6.89
CA GLY A 31 -8.77 -7.76 7.47
C GLY A 31 -9.62 -7.71 8.74
N LEU A 32 -10.71 -8.47 8.78
CA LEU A 32 -11.52 -8.59 10.00
C LEU A 32 -10.73 -9.29 11.12
N LEU A 33 -9.98 -10.34 10.81
CA LEU A 33 -9.07 -10.99 11.77
C LEU A 33 -8.06 -9.97 12.31
N ALA A 34 -7.36 -9.24 11.44
CA ALA A 34 -6.41 -8.21 11.85
C ALA A 34 -7.06 -7.12 12.72
N ALA A 35 -8.30 -6.72 12.41
CA ALA A 35 -9.04 -5.75 13.20
C ALA A 35 -9.37 -6.26 14.62
N VAL A 36 -9.65 -7.54 14.78
CA VAL A 36 -9.90 -8.18 16.08
C VAL A 36 -8.61 -8.34 16.89
N GLN A 37 -7.51 -8.71 16.24
CA GLN A 37 -6.20 -8.96 16.88
C GLN A 37 -5.67 -7.75 17.66
N ILE A 38 -5.96 -6.52 17.22
CA ILE A 38 -5.45 -5.31 17.89
C ILE A 38 -6.20 -4.91 19.17
N TYR A 39 -7.26 -5.60 19.56
CA TYR A 39 -7.87 -5.42 20.87
C TYR A 39 -8.07 -6.74 21.64
N LEU A 40 -7.87 -7.86 20.97
CA LEU A 40 -7.95 -9.19 21.55
C LEU A 40 -6.66 -9.97 21.23
N PRO A 41 -5.58 -9.85 22.03
CA PRO A 41 -4.31 -10.53 21.77
C PRO A 41 -4.42 -12.05 21.57
N ALA A 42 -5.39 -12.70 22.25
CA ALA A 42 -5.66 -14.12 22.07
C ALA A 42 -6.01 -14.53 20.62
N ALA A 43 -6.54 -13.60 19.82
CA ALA A 43 -6.82 -13.84 18.39
C ALA A 43 -5.55 -13.99 17.52
N ASN A 44 -4.36 -13.81 18.09
CA ASN A 44 -3.09 -14.16 17.45
C ASN A 44 -2.74 -15.65 17.59
N PHE A 45 -3.46 -16.41 18.41
CA PHE A 45 -3.34 -17.87 18.61
C PHE A 45 -1.96 -18.36 19.06
N ASN A 46 -1.05 -17.45 19.42
CA ASN A 46 0.36 -17.74 19.77
C ASN A 46 1.11 -18.57 18.72
N LEU A 47 0.78 -18.35 17.43
CA LEU A 47 1.45 -18.99 16.30
C LEU A 47 2.10 -17.93 15.42
N PRO A 48 3.33 -18.15 14.91
CA PRO A 48 4.01 -17.15 14.08
C PRO A 48 3.21 -16.75 12.84
N ILE A 49 2.57 -17.72 12.16
CA ILE A 49 1.82 -17.50 10.92
C ILE A 49 0.52 -16.70 11.11
N THR A 50 0.02 -16.59 12.32
CA THR A 50 -1.23 -15.89 12.63
C THR A 50 -1.04 -14.59 13.38
N THR A 51 0.21 -14.19 13.67
CA THR A 51 0.46 -12.91 14.36
C THR A 51 0.03 -11.71 13.51
N PHE A 52 -0.47 -10.68 14.16
CA PHE A 52 -0.85 -9.43 13.52
C PHE A 52 0.26 -8.87 12.61
N GLY A 53 1.53 -8.95 13.04
CA GLY A 53 2.67 -8.47 12.26
C GLY A 53 2.81 -9.16 10.90
N ARG A 54 2.41 -10.44 10.76
CA ARG A 54 2.41 -11.18 9.49
C ARG A 54 1.06 -11.13 8.77
N VAL A 55 -0.05 -11.06 9.51
CA VAL A 55 -1.41 -10.98 8.98
C VAL A 55 -1.69 -9.61 8.37
N ARG A 56 -1.19 -8.51 8.95
CA ARG A 56 -1.42 -7.16 8.43
C ARG A 56 -0.84 -6.94 7.02
N PRO A 57 0.43 -7.27 6.71
CA PRO A 57 0.96 -7.21 5.34
C PRO A 57 0.17 -8.12 4.37
N LEU A 58 -0.21 -9.32 4.82
CA LEU A 58 -1.05 -10.22 4.02
C LEU A 58 -2.39 -9.57 3.68
N HIS A 59 -3.08 -8.96 4.66
CA HIS A 59 -4.34 -8.25 4.42
C HIS A 59 -4.17 -7.14 3.38
N THR A 60 -3.15 -6.31 3.55
CA THR A 60 -2.88 -5.19 2.64
C THR A 60 -2.66 -5.67 1.21
N ASN A 61 -1.80 -6.67 1.01
CA ASN A 61 -1.52 -7.25 -0.30
C ASN A 61 -2.76 -7.96 -0.89
N ALA A 62 -3.51 -8.70 -0.07
CA ALA A 62 -4.73 -9.38 -0.52
C ALA A 62 -5.81 -8.41 -0.99
N VAL A 63 -6.00 -7.28 -0.31
CA VAL A 63 -7.01 -6.30 -0.72
C VAL A 63 -6.53 -5.49 -1.93
N ILE A 64 -5.30 -4.98 -1.91
CA ILE A 64 -4.82 -4.10 -2.98
C ILE A 64 -4.54 -4.89 -4.26
N PHE A 65 -3.73 -5.94 -4.19
CA PHE A 65 -3.23 -6.61 -5.39
C PHE A 65 -4.08 -7.82 -5.80
N ALA A 66 -4.67 -8.54 -4.84
CA ALA A 66 -5.49 -9.68 -5.19
C ALA A 66 -6.95 -9.25 -5.50
N PHE A 67 -7.65 -8.61 -4.58
CA PHE A 67 -9.04 -8.17 -4.81
C PHE A 67 -9.14 -7.06 -5.84
N VAL A 68 -8.53 -5.90 -5.55
CA VAL A 68 -8.61 -4.73 -6.41
C VAL A 68 -7.89 -4.98 -7.74
N GLY A 69 -6.74 -5.66 -7.73
CA GLY A 69 -6.01 -6.01 -8.95
C GLY A 69 -6.83 -6.86 -9.92
N ASN A 70 -7.47 -7.94 -9.45
CA ASN A 70 -8.38 -8.73 -10.30
C ASN A 70 -9.59 -7.90 -10.76
N GLY A 71 -10.12 -6.99 -9.92
CA GLY A 71 -11.17 -6.06 -10.28
C GLY A 71 -10.77 -5.10 -11.40
N ILE A 72 -9.53 -4.58 -11.35
CA ILE A 72 -8.94 -3.76 -12.43
C ILE A 72 -8.91 -4.58 -13.73
N PHE A 73 -8.34 -5.78 -13.70
CA PHE A 73 -8.20 -6.59 -14.90
C PHE A 73 -9.56 -7.00 -15.46
N MET A 74 -10.54 -7.36 -14.62
CA MET A 74 -11.91 -7.60 -15.07
C MET A 74 -12.47 -6.39 -15.82
N GLY A 75 -12.35 -5.19 -15.23
CA GLY A 75 -12.84 -3.94 -15.82
C GLY A 75 -12.11 -3.57 -17.10
N VAL A 76 -10.77 -3.68 -17.11
CA VAL A 76 -9.94 -3.38 -18.28
C VAL A 76 -10.21 -4.35 -19.43
N TYR A 77 -10.16 -5.67 -19.20
CA TYR A 77 -10.43 -6.67 -20.25
C TYR A 77 -11.83 -6.53 -20.84
N TYR A 78 -12.81 -6.19 -20.02
CA TYR A 78 -14.18 -5.94 -20.51
C TYR A 78 -14.26 -4.65 -21.34
N SER A 79 -13.81 -3.53 -20.80
CA SER A 79 -13.96 -2.20 -21.40
C SER A 79 -13.04 -1.98 -22.60
N LEU A 80 -11.78 -2.43 -22.53
CA LEU A 80 -10.79 -2.22 -23.58
C LEU A 80 -11.21 -2.86 -24.92
N GLN A 81 -11.68 -4.12 -24.88
CA GLN A 81 -12.16 -4.79 -26.08
C GLN A 81 -13.28 -4.00 -26.76
N ARG A 82 -14.22 -3.47 -25.99
CA ARG A 82 -15.38 -2.73 -26.48
C ARG A 82 -15.02 -1.32 -26.93
N LEU A 83 -14.11 -0.65 -26.24
CA LEU A 83 -13.60 0.67 -26.65
C LEU A 83 -12.73 0.59 -27.91
N CYS A 84 -11.93 -0.46 -28.03
CA CYS A 84 -11.12 -0.71 -29.22
C CYS A 84 -11.90 -1.37 -30.38
N LYS A 85 -13.12 -1.88 -30.12
CA LYS A 85 -13.86 -2.74 -31.07
C LYS A 85 -12.96 -3.85 -31.59
N ALA A 86 -12.31 -4.57 -30.71
CA ALA A 86 -11.34 -5.60 -31.02
C ALA A 86 -11.33 -6.66 -29.92
N ARG A 87 -11.06 -7.93 -30.30
CA ARG A 87 -10.67 -8.97 -29.35
C ARG A 87 -9.33 -8.61 -28.71
N MET A 88 -9.06 -9.11 -27.52
CA MET A 88 -7.72 -9.02 -26.92
C MET A 88 -6.67 -9.54 -27.91
N PHE A 89 -5.50 -8.92 -27.91
CA PHE A 89 -4.42 -9.21 -28.86
C PHE A 89 -4.08 -10.70 -28.94
N SER A 90 -4.04 -11.38 -27.77
CA SER A 90 -3.75 -12.80 -27.67
C SER A 90 -4.49 -13.44 -26.50
N ASP A 91 -5.26 -14.50 -26.82
CA ASP A 91 -5.92 -15.31 -25.78
C ASP A 91 -4.91 -16.08 -24.92
N VAL A 92 -3.74 -16.44 -25.49
CA VAL A 92 -2.65 -17.10 -24.76
C VAL A 92 -2.06 -16.15 -23.72
N LEU A 93 -1.75 -14.91 -24.11
CA LEU A 93 -1.23 -13.90 -23.18
C LEU A 93 -2.28 -13.56 -22.10
N SER A 94 -3.57 -13.53 -22.44
CA SER A 94 -4.65 -13.34 -21.47
C SER A 94 -4.63 -14.43 -20.40
N LYS A 95 -4.48 -15.69 -20.78
CA LYS A 95 -4.40 -16.83 -19.85
C LYS A 95 -3.12 -16.83 -19.02
N ILE A 96 -1.96 -16.51 -19.64
CA ILE A 96 -0.67 -16.39 -18.93
C ILE A 96 -0.78 -15.28 -17.89
N HIS A 97 -1.35 -14.12 -18.25
CA HIS A 97 -1.56 -13.02 -17.30
C HIS A 97 -2.48 -13.46 -16.13
N PHE A 98 -3.62 -14.08 -16.42
CA PHE A 98 -4.55 -14.52 -15.38
C PHE A 98 -3.89 -15.51 -14.41
N TRP A 99 -3.36 -16.61 -14.90
CA TRP A 99 -2.79 -17.65 -14.05
C TRP A 99 -1.50 -17.22 -13.36
N GLY A 100 -0.65 -16.47 -14.06
CA GLY A 100 0.56 -15.89 -13.47
C GLY A 100 0.24 -14.97 -12.30
N TRP A 101 -0.80 -14.12 -12.45
CA TRP A 101 -1.25 -13.24 -11.36
C TRP A 101 -1.80 -14.04 -10.17
N GLN A 102 -2.59 -15.12 -10.41
CA GLN A 102 -3.08 -15.96 -9.32
C GLN A 102 -1.93 -16.69 -8.59
N LEU A 103 -0.93 -17.19 -9.32
CA LEU A 103 0.25 -17.82 -8.73
C LEU A 103 1.05 -16.84 -7.86
N ILE A 104 1.23 -15.59 -8.31
CA ILE A 104 1.87 -14.53 -7.55
C ILE A 104 1.11 -14.27 -6.23
N ILE A 105 -0.21 -14.18 -6.28
CA ILE A 105 -1.04 -13.97 -5.09
C ILE A 105 -0.85 -15.09 -4.06
N VAL A 106 -0.86 -16.34 -4.52
CA VAL A 106 -0.65 -17.49 -3.63
C VAL A 106 0.76 -17.50 -3.06
N ALA A 107 1.78 -17.24 -3.90
CA ALA A 107 3.17 -17.14 -3.45
C ALA A 107 3.34 -16.02 -2.42
N ALA A 108 2.75 -14.85 -2.64
CA ALA A 108 2.74 -13.74 -1.70
C ALA A 108 2.10 -14.14 -0.36
N ALA A 109 0.96 -14.83 -0.38
CA ALA A 109 0.29 -15.28 0.84
C ALA A 109 1.17 -16.25 1.64
N VAL A 110 1.79 -17.22 0.98
CA VAL A 110 2.66 -18.22 1.64
C VAL A 110 3.91 -17.56 2.20
N THR A 111 4.58 -16.69 1.44
CA THR A 111 5.83 -16.06 1.88
C THR A 111 5.59 -15.06 3.02
N LEU A 112 4.56 -14.23 2.95
CA LEU A 112 4.24 -13.27 4.02
C LEU A 112 3.87 -13.97 5.34
N LEU A 113 3.05 -15.01 5.30
CA LEU A 113 2.75 -15.82 6.49
C LEU A 113 3.99 -16.56 7.02
N GLY A 114 4.88 -16.97 6.12
CA GLY A 114 6.17 -17.55 6.46
C GLY A 114 7.17 -16.56 7.08
N GLY A 115 6.87 -15.25 7.04
CA GLY A 115 7.77 -14.20 7.52
C GLY A 115 8.84 -13.77 6.52
N TYR A 116 8.68 -14.15 5.24
CA TYR A 116 9.54 -13.68 4.16
C TYR A 116 8.99 -12.34 3.65
N THR A 117 9.58 -11.26 4.11
CA THR A 117 9.18 -9.90 3.80
C THR A 117 10.37 -8.96 3.79
N THR A 118 10.35 -7.98 2.89
CA THR A 118 11.33 -6.88 2.87
C THR A 118 11.10 -5.89 4.02
N GLY A 119 9.87 -5.81 4.55
CA GLY A 119 9.47 -4.82 5.55
C GLY A 119 9.09 -3.45 4.98
N LYS A 120 9.05 -3.29 3.65
CA LYS A 120 8.59 -2.06 2.98
C LYS A 120 7.07 -2.06 2.82
N GLU A 121 6.36 -1.09 3.34
CA GLU A 121 4.89 -1.01 3.22
C GLU A 121 4.45 -0.96 1.75
N TYR A 122 3.47 -1.78 1.38
CA TYR A 122 2.94 -2.00 0.03
C TYR A 122 3.95 -2.61 -0.97
N ALA A 123 5.16 -2.96 -0.51
CA ALA A 123 6.22 -3.60 -1.29
C ALA A 123 6.93 -4.65 -0.42
N GLU A 124 6.15 -5.39 0.37
CA GLU A 124 6.66 -6.36 1.33
C GLU A 124 7.25 -7.62 0.69
N LEU A 125 6.98 -7.86 -0.60
CA LEU A 125 7.39 -9.09 -1.29
C LEU A 125 8.90 -9.11 -1.56
N GLU A 126 9.46 -10.31 -1.62
CA GLU A 126 10.89 -10.53 -1.85
C GLU A 126 11.20 -10.71 -3.33
N TRP A 127 12.43 -10.50 -3.71
CA TRP A 127 12.96 -10.40 -5.08
C TRP A 127 12.45 -11.47 -6.10
N PRO A 128 12.23 -12.77 -5.76
CA PRO A 128 11.72 -13.71 -6.76
C PRO A 128 10.30 -13.41 -7.19
N ILE A 129 9.48 -12.90 -6.24
CA ILE A 129 8.08 -12.55 -6.51
C ILE A 129 8.04 -11.22 -7.26
N ASP A 130 8.90 -10.26 -6.95
CA ASP A 130 8.99 -8.98 -7.64
C ASP A 130 9.39 -9.15 -9.11
N ILE A 131 10.32 -10.08 -9.41
CA ILE A 131 10.63 -10.47 -10.78
C ILE A 131 9.39 -11.06 -11.47
N ALA A 132 8.68 -11.98 -10.81
CA ALA A 132 7.46 -12.57 -11.36
C ALA A 132 6.37 -11.53 -11.64
N ILE A 133 6.17 -10.54 -10.73
CA ILE A 133 5.26 -9.40 -10.93
C ILE A 133 5.67 -8.63 -12.17
N THR A 134 6.95 -8.27 -12.29
CA THR A 134 7.47 -7.53 -13.45
C THR A 134 7.18 -8.28 -14.76
N LEU A 135 7.45 -9.58 -14.82
CA LEU A 135 7.23 -10.40 -16.04
C LEU A 135 5.73 -10.45 -16.39
N ILE A 136 4.86 -10.68 -15.42
CA ILE A 136 3.41 -10.77 -15.66
C ILE A 136 2.84 -9.39 -16.03
N TRP A 137 3.37 -8.30 -15.45
CA TRP A 137 2.99 -6.93 -15.83
C TRP A 137 3.37 -6.60 -17.28
N VAL A 138 4.54 -7.07 -17.75
CA VAL A 138 4.94 -6.97 -19.16
C VAL A 138 4.01 -7.77 -20.07
N VAL A 139 3.65 -8.99 -19.69
CA VAL A 139 2.66 -9.81 -20.43
C VAL A 139 1.32 -9.08 -20.56
N PHE A 140 0.83 -8.48 -19.49
CA PHE A 140 -0.37 -7.64 -19.52
C PHE A 140 -0.21 -6.46 -20.48
N GLY A 141 0.92 -5.75 -20.42
CA GLY A 141 1.20 -4.60 -21.28
C GLY A 141 1.22 -4.98 -22.76
N ILE A 142 1.90 -6.05 -23.14
CA ILE A 142 1.94 -6.52 -24.54
C ILE A 142 0.52 -6.83 -25.03
N ASN A 143 -0.29 -7.49 -24.21
CA ASN A 143 -1.65 -7.84 -24.58
C ASN A 143 -2.55 -6.59 -24.70
N MET A 144 -2.43 -5.64 -23.77
CA MET A 144 -3.16 -4.38 -23.78
C MET A 144 -2.79 -3.51 -24.98
N PHE A 145 -1.50 -3.24 -25.19
CA PHE A 145 -1.04 -2.41 -26.32
C PHE A 145 -1.28 -3.06 -27.67
N GLY A 146 -1.09 -4.39 -27.77
CA GLY A 146 -1.46 -5.13 -28.97
C GLY A 146 -2.93 -4.98 -29.34
N THR A 147 -3.82 -4.98 -28.34
CA THR A 147 -5.25 -4.71 -28.53
C THR A 147 -5.50 -3.28 -28.99
N ILE A 148 -4.86 -2.29 -28.36
CA ILE A 148 -4.99 -0.88 -28.72
C ILE A 148 -4.51 -0.63 -30.17
N LEU A 149 -3.42 -1.28 -30.59
CA LEU A 149 -2.89 -1.15 -31.96
C LEU A 149 -3.80 -1.80 -33.00
N LYS A 150 -4.55 -2.85 -32.64
CA LYS A 150 -5.57 -3.52 -33.49
C LYS A 150 -6.96 -2.89 -33.42
N ARG A 151 -7.10 -1.73 -32.76
CA ARG A 151 -8.39 -1.06 -32.62
C ARG A 151 -9.04 -0.72 -33.95
N ARG A 152 -10.38 -0.64 -33.94
CA ARG A 152 -11.20 -0.16 -35.06
C ARG A 152 -11.79 1.25 -34.80
N GLU A 153 -11.41 1.88 -33.68
CA GLU A 153 -11.74 3.28 -33.36
C GLU A 153 -10.56 4.22 -33.62
N SER A 154 -10.82 5.36 -34.24
CA SER A 154 -9.78 6.33 -34.62
C SER A 154 -9.15 6.98 -33.40
N HIS A 155 -9.94 7.34 -32.40
CA HIS A 155 -9.50 8.08 -31.23
C HIS A 155 -9.65 7.25 -29.96
N LEU A 156 -8.62 7.27 -29.11
CA LEU A 156 -8.66 6.62 -27.81
C LEU A 156 -9.60 7.40 -26.89
N TYR A 157 -10.51 6.67 -26.24
CA TYR A 157 -11.38 7.23 -25.22
C TYR A 157 -10.62 7.40 -23.89
N VAL A 158 -11.04 8.35 -23.07
CA VAL A 158 -10.39 8.72 -21.80
C VAL A 158 -10.04 7.52 -20.89
N ALA A 159 -10.87 6.49 -20.85
CA ALA A 159 -10.57 5.28 -20.08
C ALA A 159 -9.24 4.64 -20.50
N ILE A 160 -8.95 4.59 -21.81
CA ILE A 160 -7.72 4.00 -22.34
C ILE A 160 -6.50 4.87 -21.99
N TRP A 161 -6.63 6.19 -21.91
CA TRP A 161 -5.52 7.05 -21.48
C TRP A 161 -5.08 6.69 -20.06
N PHE A 162 -6.06 6.53 -19.16
CA PHE A 162 -5.80 6.11 -17.79
C PHE A 162 -5.16 4.71 -17.71
N PHE A 163 -5.59 3.76 -18.56
CA PHE A 163 -4.98 2.42 -18.59
C PHE A 163 -3.52 2.45 -19.07
N ILE A 164 -3.22 3.29 -20.07
CA ILE A 164 -1.84 3.49 -20.57
C ILE A 164 -0.96 4.11 -19.47
N ALA A 165 -1.43 5.18 -18.82
CA ALA A 165 -0.71 5.84 -17.75
C ALA A 165 -0.49 4.91 -16.55
N THR A 166 -1.50 4.11 -16.19
CA THR A 166 -1.39 3.09 -15.14
C THR A 166 -0.26 2.11 -15.45
N TRP A 167 -0.27 1.54 -16.66
CA TRP A 167 0.69 0.51 -17.01
C TRP A 167 2.13 1.00 -16.94
N VAL A 168 2.42 2.15 -17.56
CA VAL A 168 3.80 2.67 -17.60
C VAL A 168 4.29 3.14 -16.23
N THR A 169 3.41 3.76 -15.45
CA THR A 169 3.80 4.30 -14.14
C THR A 169 4.01 3.18 -13.12
N VAL A 170 3.11 2.21 -13.05
CA VAL A 170 3.26 1.07 -12.13
C VAL A 170 4.51 0.25 -12.45
N ALA A 171 4.84 0.05 -13.73
CA ALA A 171 6.09 -0.60 -14.12
C ALA A 171 7.32 0.15 -13.59
N MET A 172 7.36 1.46 -13.79
CA MET A 172 8.47 2.31 -13.32
C MET A 172 8.57 2.30 -11.78
N LEU A 173 7.46 2.45 -11.08
CA LEU A 173 7.40 2.46 -9.62
C LEU A 173 7.91 1.14 -9.03
N HIS A 174 7.39 0.03 -9.53
CA HIS A 174 7.74 -1.30 -9.05
C HIS A 174 9.22 -1.61 -9.28
N ILE A 175 9.72 -1.43 -10.50
CA ILE A 175 11.12 -1.72 -10.83
C ILE A 175 12.07 -0.89 -9.97
N VAL A 176 11.85 0.43 -9.84
CA VAL A 176 12.77 1.31 -9.09
C VAL A 176 12.75 0.99 -7.60
N ASN A 177 11.58 0.72 -7.01
CA ASN A 177 11.48 0.46 -5.58
C ASN A 177 11.99 -0.95 -5.19
N SER A 178 11.96 -1.93 -6.11
CA SER A 178 12.39 -3.31 -5.88
C SER A 178 13.86 -3.57 -6.21
N PHE A 179 14.71 -2.51 -6.25
CA PHE A 179 16.15 -2.71 -6.31
C PHE A 179 16.68 -3.19 -4.97
N GLU A 180 17.21 -4.41 -4.96
CA GLU A 180 17.69 -5.08 -3.75
C GLU A 180 18.82 -6.06 -4.04
N ILE A 181 19.62 -6.36 -3.02
CA ILE A 181 20.71 -7.32 -3.07
C ILE A 181 20.30 -8.61 -2.36
N PRO A 182 20.07 -9.71 -3.10
CA PRO A 182 19.76 -11.00 -2.51
C PRO A 182 20.94 -11.57 -1.70
N PHE A 183 20.64 -12.18 -0.55
CA PHE A 183 21.60 -12.96 0.22
C PHE A 183 21.09 -14.39 0.53
N ALA A 184 19.82 -14.65 0.27
CA ALA A 184 19.17 -15.97 0.35
C ALA A 184 18.00 -16.04 -0.68
N PRO A 185 17.44 -17.25 -0.96
CA PRO A 185 16.40 -17.41 -1.99
C PRO A 185 15.17 -16.52 -1.85
N PHE A 186 14.76 -16.17 -0.63
CA PHE A 186 13.63 -15.29 -0.35
C PHE A 186 14.03 -14.23 0.68
N LYS A 187 15.27 -13.72 0.61
CA LYS A 187 15.76 -12.67 1.48
C LYS A 187 16.74 -11.77 0.76
N SER A 188 16.55 -10.47 0.93
CA SER A 188 17.36 -9.41 0.32
C SER A 188 17.48 -8.22 1.24
N TYR A 189 18.38 -7.31 0.89
CA TYR A 189 18.47 -5.97 1.48
C TYR A 189 18.22 -4.92 0.41
N SER A 190 17.47 -3.88 0.75
CA SER A 190 17.20 -2.75 -0.14
C SER A 190 18.51 -2.14 -0.66
N TRP A 191 18.54 -1.79 -1.95
CA TRP A 191 19.66 -1.03 -2.54
C TRP A 191 19.83 0.33 -1.85
N TYR A 192 18.73 0.94 -1.46
CA TYR A 192 18.70 2.24 -0.82
C TYR A 192 18.80 2.11 0.70
N ALA A 193 19.29 3.18 1.38
CA ALA A 193 19.40 3.21 2.83
C ALA A 193 18.72 4.43 3.45
N GLY A 194 18.18 4.25 4.64
CA GLY A 194 17.70 5.32 5.50
C GLY A 194 16.79 6.32 4.80
N VAL A 195 17.18 7.59 4.76
CA VAL A 195 16.41 8.69 4.15
C VAL A 195 16.15 8.47 2.67
N GLN A 196 17.16 7.95 1.93
CA GLN A 196 17.01 7.66 0.49
C GLN A 196 16.00 6.55 0.26
N ASP A 197 16.06 5.49 1.06
CA ASP A 197 15.12 4.38 0.99
C ASP A 197 13.70 4.82 1.36
N ALA A 198 13.56 5.65 2.39
CA ALA A 198 12.27 6.21 2.79
C ALA A 198 11.62 7.04 1.67
N LEU A 199 12.42 7.88 0.98
CA LEU A 199 11.94 8.69 -0.13
C LEU A 199 11.51 7.82 -1.32
N VAL A 200 12.33 6.86 -1.74
CA VAL A 200 12.03 5.95 -2.84
C VAL A 200 10.81 5.10 -2.52
N GLN A 201 10.74 4.56 -1.30
CA GLN A 201 9.62 3.72 -0.88
C GLN A 201 8.31 4.51 -0.82
N TRP A 202 8.30 5.76 -0.35
CA TRP A 202 7.07 6.54 -0.31
C TRP A 202 6.74 7.24 -1.63
N TRP A 203 7.74 7.50 -2.50
CA TRP A 203 7.48 7.77 -3.91
C TRP A 203 6.74 6.59 -4.56
N TYR A 204 7.18 5.34 -4.30
CA TYR A 204 6.44 4.14 -4.71
C TYR A 204 5.09 4.02 -3.97
N GLY A 205 5.07 4.05 -2.64
CA GLY A 205 3.88 3.76 -1.83
C GLY A 205 2.71 4.70 -2.11
N HIS A 206 2.96 6.01 -2.17
CA HIS A 206 1.96 7.00 -2.55
C HIS A 206 1.47 6.79 -3.99
N ASN A 207 2.41 6.57 -4.92
CA ASN A 207 2.07 6.42 -6.33
C ASN A 207 1.49 5.04 -6.66
N ALA A 208 1.73 3.99 -5.88
CA ALA A 208 0.99 2.74 -5.97
C ALA A 208 -0.50 2.97 -5.67
N VAL A 209 -0.83 3.76 -4.64
CA VAL A 209 -2.22 4.17 -4.39
C VAL A 209 -2.76 5.02 -5.54
N ALA A 210 -1.97 5.96 -6.08
CA ALA A 210 -2.37 6.83 -7.17
C ALA A 210 -2.56 6.09 -8.50
N PHE A 211 -1.61 5.23 -8.90
CA PHE A 211 -1.57 4.62 -10.23
C PHE A 211 -2.00 3.16 -10.28
N PHE A 212 -2.21 2.50 -9.15
CA PHE A 212 -2.84 1.18 -9.11
C PHE A 212 -4.26 1.22 -8.52
N LEU A 213 -4.50 2.00 -7.46
CA LEU A 213 -5.84 2.09 -6.85
C LEU A 213 -6.71 3.21 -7.44
N THR A 214 -6.14 4.24 -8.08
CA THR A 214 -6.92 5.40 -8.54
C THR A 214 -7.01 5.47 -10.06
N THR A 215 -5.91 5.57 -10.81
CA THR A 215 -5.99 5.83 -12.26
C THR A 215 -6.72 4.74 -13.06
N PRO A 216 -6.54 3.43 -12.83
CA PRO A 216 -7.30 2.43 -13.57
C PRO A 216 -8.78 2.44 -13.20
N TYR A 217 -9.10 2.73 -11.94
CA TYR A 217 -10.49 2.87 -11.49
C TYR A 217 -11.17 4.12 -12.07
N LEU A 218 -10.43 5.19 -12.30
CA LEU A 218 -10.95 6.33 -13.06
C LEU A 218 -11.26 5.95 -14.50
N GLY A 219 -10.39 5.19 -15.16
CA GLY A 219 -10.68 4.62 -16.48
C GLY A 219 -11.93 3.75 -16.47
N ILE A 220 -12.07 2.89 -15.48
CA ILE A 220 -13.26 2.05 -15.24
C ILE A 220 -14.51 2.92 -15.01
N MET A 221 -14.42 3.93 -14.14
CA MET A 221 -15.51 4.88 -13.90
C MET A 221 -15.96 5.57 -15.19
N TYR A 222 -15.02 6.08 -15.97
CA TYR A 222 -15.34 6.75 -17.26
C TYR A 222 -16.01 5.82 -18.27
N TYR A 223 -15.83 4.53 -18.17
CA TYR A 223 -16.53 3.56 -19.02
C TYR A 223 -17.89 3.15 -18.45
N PHE A 224 -17.91 2.68 -17.20
CA PHE A 224 -19.10 2.01 -16.66
C PHE A 224 -20.18 2.97 -16.17
N LEU A 225 -19.83 4.09 -15.56
CA LEU A 225 -20.82 5.05 -15.05
C LEU A 225 -21.68 5.67 -16.16
N PRO A 226 -21.12 6.16 -17.28
CA PRO A 226 -21.91 6.65 -18.40
C PRO A 226 -22.80 5.54 -19.02
N LYS A 227 -22.30 4.30 -19.09
CA LYS A 227 -23.04 3.15 -19.61
C LYS A 227 -24.20 2.77 -18.69
N ALA A 228 -23.98 2.70 -17.38
CA ALA A 228 -25.03 2.39 -16.41
C ALA A 228 -26.10 3.47 -16.34
N ALA A 229 -25.71 4.73 -16.39
CA ALA A 229 -26.62 5.89 -16.41
C ALA A 229 -27.35 6.07 -17.75
N ASN A 230 -26.85 5.46 -18.83
CA ASN A 230 -27.24 5.74 -20.22
C ASN A 230 -27.15 7.24 -20.54
N ARG A 231 -26.00 7.86 -20.24
CA ARG A 231 -25.68 9.25 -20.43
C ARG A 231 -24.26 9.41 -20.96
N PRO A 232 -23.95 10.44 -21.78
CA PRO A 232 -22.58 10.76 -22.13
C PRO A 232 -21.85 11.33 -20.90
N VAL A 233 -20.52 11.25 -20.90
CA VAL A 233 -19.68 11.96 -19.92
C VAL A 233 -20.04 13.45 -19.93
N TYR A 234 -20.18 14.03 -18.75
CA TYR A 234 -20.60 15.44 -18.59
C TYR A 234 -19.73 16.42 -19.37
N SER A 235 -18.41 16.32 -19.22
CA SER A 235 -17.48 17.23 -19.90
C SER A 235 -16.24 16.49 -20.39
N TYR A 236 -16.09 16.41 -21.71
CA TYR A 236 -14.90 15.86 -22.33
C TYR A 236 -13.65 16.72 -22.07
N ARG A 237 -13.78 18.04 -22.08
CA ARG A 237 -12.66 18.96 -21.75
C ARG A 237 -12.18 18.76 -20.32
N LEU A 238 -13.10 18.60 -19.38
CA LEU A 238 -12.76 18.31 -17.99
C LEU A 238 -12.04 16.97 -17.86
N SER A 239 -12.39 15.97 -18.68
CA SER A 239 -11.66 14.69 -18.72
C SER A 239 -10.20 14.87 -19.15
N ILE A 240 -9.93 15.74 -20.13
CA ILE A 240 -8.55 16.05 -20.58
C ILE A 240 -7.76 16.72 -19.46
N ILE A 241 -8.33 17.73 -18.83
CA ILE A 241 -7.69 18.44 -17.71
C ILE A 241 -7.44 17.46 -16.56
N HIS A 242 -8.47 16.68 -16.18
CA HIS A 242 -8.37 15.70 -15.14
C HIS A 242 -7.22 14.72 -15.40
N PHE A 243 -7.13 14.14 -16.59
CA PHE A 243 -6.11 13.15 -16.92
C PHE A 243 -4.69 13.73 -16.80
N TRP A 244 -4.37 14.78 -17.58
CA TRP A 244 -3.01 15.31 -17.64
C TRP A 244 -2.56 15.96 -16.34
N ALA A 245 -3.43 16.75 -15.72
CA ALA A 245 -3.11 17.39 -14.43
C ALA A 245 -2.92 16.32 -13.34
N LEU A 246 -3.78 15.29 -13.31
CA LEU A 246 -3.69 14.25 -12.29
C LEU A 246 -2.38 13.47 -12.39
N ILE A 247 -2.05 12.89 -13.55
CA ILE A 247 -0.86 12.04 -13.69
C ILE A 247 0.45 12.84 -13.47
N PHE A 248 0.46 14.12 -13.87
CA PHE A 248 1.63 14.98 -13.64
C PHE A 248 1.80 15.40 -12.18
N ILE A 249 0.72 15.72 -11.47
CA ILE A 249 0.77 16.22 -10.10
C ILE A 249 0.93 15.07 -9.10
N TYR A 250 0.28 13.92 -9.32
CA TYR A 250 0.31 12.79 -8.39
C TYR A 250 1.73 12.32 -8.07
N ILE A 251 2.58 12.24 -9.09
CA ILE A 251 3.91 11.65 -8.97
C ILE A 251 4.81 12.38 -7.95
N TRP A 252 4.54 13.65 -7.67
CA TRP A 252 5.31 14.50 -6.75
C TRP A 252 4.85 14.43 -5.29
N ALA A 253 3.73 13.83 -5.01
CA ALA A 253 3.09 13.98 -3.70
C ALA A 253 3.64 13.00 -2.63
N GLY A 254 4.45 12.02 -3.02
CA GLY A 254 4.99 10.97 -2.12
C GLY A 254 5.58 11.45 -0.80
N PRO A 255 6.42 12.50 -0.78
CA PRO A 255 7.05 12.99 0.45
C PRO A 255 6.09 13.48 1.53
N HIS A 256 4.81 13.70 1.23
CA HIS A 256 3.85 14.06 2.27
C HIS A 256 3.65 12.96 3.33
N HIS A 257 3.98 11.71 3.03
CA HIS A 257 4.01 10.61 4.01
C HIS A 257 5.19 10.72 5.00
N LEU A 258 6.15 11.59 4.72
CA LEU A 258 7.40 11.74 5.48
C LEU A 258 7.53 13.10 6.16
N LEU A 259 6.41 13.80 6.39
CA LEU A 259 6.41 15.09 7.07
C LEU A 259 6.88 14.94 8.51
N TYR A 260 7.72 15.88 8.93
CA TYR A 260 8.37 15.91 10.24
C TYR A 260 9.28 14.71 10.54
N THR A 261 9.67 13.96 9.52
CA THR A 261 10.70 12.92 9.63
C THR A 261 12.08 13.49 9.35
N ALA A 262 13.09 12.63 9.29
CA ALA A 262 14.44 13.01 8.92
C ALA A 262 14.65 13.29 7.42
N LEU A 263 13.60 13.25 6.59
CA LEU A 263 13.65 13.67 5.19
C LEU A 263 13.97 15.17 5.10
N PRO A 264 14.82 15.64 4.14
CA PRO A 264 15.08 17.06 3.94
C PRO A 264 13.80 17.90 3.77
N ASP A 265 13.73 19.08 4.37
CA ASP A 265 12.50 19.90 4.41
C ASP A 265 12.04 20.37 3.02
N TRP A 266 12.97 20.58 2.09
CA TRP A 266 12.62 20.93 0.72
C TRP A 266 11.74 19.83 0.06
N ALA A 267 12.07 18.56 0.26
CA ALA A 267 11.31 17.43 -0.27
C ALA A 267 9.95 17.30 0.43
N GLN A 268 9.93 17.48 1.77
CA GLN A 268 8.67 17.52 2.51
C GLN A 268 7.75 18.63 1.99
N SER A 269 8.27 19.84 1.79
CA SER A 269 7.51 21.00 1.32
C SER A 269 7.02 20.80 -0.12
N LEU A 270 7.82 20.17 -0.98
CA LEU A 270 7.43 19.77 -2.33
C LEU A 270 6.21 18.85 -2.29
N GLY A 271 6.25 17.80 -1.47
CA GLY A 271 5.13 16.89 -1.27
C GLY A 271 3.85 17.59 -0.82
N VAL A 272 3.96 18.58 0.08
CA VAL A 272 2.80 19.39 0.54
C VAL A 272 2.18 20.19 -0.60
N VAL A 273 3.01 20.94 -1.35
CA VAL A 273 2.54 21.81 -2.44
C VAL A 273 1.79 21.00 -3.51
N PHE A 274 2.40 19.91 -3.98
CA PHE A 274 1.77 19.08 -5.00
C PHE A 274 0.54 18.33 -4.49
N SER A 275 0.52 17.94 -3.21
CA SER A 275 -0.67 17.35 -2.59
C SER A 275 -1.86 18.30 -2.56
N ILE A 276 -1.64 19.59 -2.23
CA ILE A 276 -2.71 20.60 -2.27
C ILE A 276 -3.20 20.83 -3.71
N MET A 277 -2.27 20.86 -4.67
CA MET A 277 -2.61 21.01 -6.09
C MET A 277 -3.47 19.85 -6.60
N LEU A 278 -3.37 18.65 -6.04
CA LEU A 278 -4.17 17.49 -6.41
C LEU A 278 -5.68 17.66 -6.18
N ILE A 279 -6.10 18.55 -5.30
CA ILE A 279 -7.54 18.81 -5.05
C ILE A 279 -8.24 19.18 -6.35
N ALA A 280 -7.63 20.04 -7.16
CA ALA A 280 -8.25 20.55 -8.38
C ALA A 280 -8.55 19.44 -9.42
N PRO A 281 -7.58 18.64 -9.89
CA PRO A 281 -7.87 17.56 -10.85
C PRO A 281 -8.72 16.46 -10.26
N SER A 282 -8.50 16.04 -9.00
CA SER A 282 -9.26 14.97 -8.37
C SER A 282 -10.73 15.31 -8.23
N TRP A 283 -11.04 16.52 -7.75
CA TRP A 283 -12.41 16.98 -7.66
C TRP A 283 -13.02 17.27 -9.04
N GLY A 284 -12.20 17.72 -10.01
CA GLY A 284 -12.62 17.78 -11.40
C GLY A 284 -13.13 16.44 -11.92
N GLY A 285 -12.42 15.34 -11.60
CA GLY A 285 -12.84 13.98 -11.93
C GLY A 285 -14.11 13.54 -11.19
N MET A 286 -14.20 13.80 -9.88
CA MET A 286 -15.41 13.53 -9.09
C MET A 286 -16.62 14.27 -9.66
N LEU A 287 -16.51 15.56 -9.89
CA LEU A 287 -17.61 16.38 -10.42
C LEU A 287 -18.01 15.93 -11.82
N ASN A 288 -17.04 15.58 -12.67
CA ASN A 288 -17.33 15.04 -14.00
C ASN A 288 -18.12 13.73 -13.93
N GLY A 289 -17.77 12.86 -13.00
CA GLY A 289 -18.51 11.63 -12.73
C GLY A 289 -19.93 11.90 -12.23
N LEU A 290 -20.08 12.69 -11.17
CA LEU A 290 -21.39 12.98 -10.57
C LEU A 290 -22.32 13.76 -11.54
N PHE A 291 -21.82 14.72 -12.28
CA PHE A 291 -22.62 15.48 -13.26
C PHE A 291 -22.95 14.66 -14.50
N THR A 292 -22.29 13.56 -14.77
CA THR A 292 -22.73 12.57 -15.77
C THR A 292 -24.12 12.03 -15.45
N LEU A 293 -24.54 12.07 -14.18
CA LEU A 293 -25.88 11.66 -13.74
C LEU A 293 -26.93 12.78 -13.86
N ARG A 294 -26.58 13.94 -14.39
CA ARG A 294 -27.54 15.04 -14.59
C ARG A 294 -28.72 14.58 -15.45
N GLY A 295 -29.93 14.68 -14.90
CA GLY A 295 -31.17 14.20 -15.53
C GLY A 295 -31.35 12.67 -15.46
N ALA A 296 -30.63 11.98 -14.59
CA ALA A 296 -30.78 10.54 -14.31
C ALA A 296 -30.70 10.21 -12.81
N TRP A 297 -30.86 11.18 -11.92
CA TRP A 297 -30.82 10.99 -10.47
C TRP A 297 -32.00 10.17 -9.94
N ASP A 298 -33.13 10.15 -10.63
CA ASP A 298 -34.26 9.27 -10.39
C ASP A 298 -33.85 7.80 -10.48
N LYS A 299 -33.03 7.44 -11.49
CA LYS A 299 -32.54 6.07 -11.68
C LYS A 299 -31.66 5.59 -10.51
N VAL A 300 -30.91 6.48 -9.89
CA VAL A 300 -30.06 6.14 -8.73
C VAL A 300 -30.89 5.60 -7.56
N ARG A 301 -32.13 6.05 -7.39
CA ARG A 301 -33.03 5.58 -6.34
C ARG A 301 -33.44 4.12 -6.51
N GLU A 302 -33.53 3.65 -7.75
CA GLU A 302 -34.04 2.31 -8.09
C GLU A 302 -32.92 1.32 -8.44
N ASP A 303 -31.81 1.80 -9.03
CA ASP A 303 -30.72 0.96 -9.52
C ASP A 303 -29.59 0.85 -8.49
N ALA A 304 -29.39 -0.34 -7.96
CA ALA A 304 -28.31 -0.62 -7.00
C ALA A 304 -26.92 -0.40 -7.62
N VAL A 305 -26.72 -0.68 -8.90
CA VAL A 305 -25.43 -0.46 -9.60
C VAL A 305 -25.05 1.00 -9.54
N LEU A 306 -26.00 1.88 -9.87
CA LEU A 306 -25.77 3.34 -9.81
C LEU A 306 -25.55 3.83 -8.37
N LYS A 307 -26.25 3.25 -7.38
CA LYS A 307 -25.99 3.57 -5.95
C LYS A 307 -24.54 3.29 -5.57
N PHE A 308 -24.01 2.11 -5.90
CA PHE A 308 -22.62 1.75 -5.66
C PHE A 308 -21.67 2.71 -6.35
N MET A 309 -21.91 3.05 -7.62
CA MET A 309 -21.05 3.96 -8.39
C MET A 309 -21.07 5.39 -7.84
N VAL A 310 -22.22 5.91 -7.44
CA VAL A 310 -22.35 7.26 -6.86
C VAL A 310 -21.57 7.37 -5.55
N VAL A 311 -21.79 6.42 -4.64
CA VAL A 311 -21.05 6.42 -3.35
C VAL A 311 -19.56 6.23 -3.59
N ALA A 312 -19.17 5.37 -4.53
CA ALA A 312 -17.76 5.19 -4.89
C ALA A 312 -17.13 6.51 -5.36
N VAL A 313 -17.75 7.22 -6.30
CA VAL A 313 -17.23 8.51 -6.80
C VAL A 313 -17.22 9.57 -5.70
N THR A 314 -18.19 9.57 -4.79
CA THR A 314 -18.23 10.47 -3.63
C THR A 314 -17.07 10.15 -2.67
N CYS A 315 -16.85 8.88 -2.36
CA CYS A 315 -15.71 8.43 -1.52
C CYS A 315 -14.35 8.77 -2.18
N TYR A 316 -14.26 8.67 -3.51
CA TYR A 316 -13.09 9.18 -4.23
C TYR A 316 -12.84 10.67 -3.96
N GLY A 317 -13.87 11.48 -4.09
CA GLY A 317 -13.79 12.92 -3.78
C GLY A 317 -13.43 13.19 -2.32
N MET A 318 -14.01 12.44 -1.38
CA MET A 318 -13.68 12.56 0.04
C MET A 318 -12.22 12.20 0.31
N ALA A 319 -11.77 11.05 -0.14
CA ALA A 319 -10.40 10.58 0.06
C ALA A 319 -9.36 11.53 -0.58
N THR A 320 -9.65 12.04 -1.79
CA THR A 320 -8.75 12.96 -2.49
C THR A 320 -8.86 14.43 -2.05
N PHE A 321 -9.77 14.76 -1.16
CA PHE A 321 -9.74 15.99 -0.35
C PHE A 321 -8.96 15.78 0.95
N GLU A 322 -9.24 14.68 1.63
CA GLU A 322 -8.64 14.36 2.92
C GLU A 322 -7.13 14.12 2.82
N GLY A 323 -6.64 13.44 1.77
CA GLY A 323 -5.20 13.23 1.53
C GLY A 323 -4.42 14.56 1.51
N PRO A 324 -4.78 15.52 0.65
CA PRO A 324 -4.23 16.87 0.68
C PRO A 324 -4.38 17.59 2.01
N MET A 325 -5.49 17.47 2.69
CA MET A 325 -5.68 18.04 4.03
C MET A 325 -4.70 17.45 5.04
N LEU A 326 -4.50 16.14 5.04
CA LEU A 326 -3.52 15.44 5.88
C LEU A 326 -2.07 15.81 5.52
N SER A 327 -1.82 16.30 4.31
CA SER A 327 -0.50 16.80 3.90
C SER A 327 -0.18 18.20 4.42
N LEU A 328 -1.16 18.97 4.89
CA LEU A 328 -0.89 20.24 5.55
C LEU A 328 -0.07 20.00 6.81
N LYS A 329 1.08 20.68 6.95
CA LYS A 329 1.99 20.48 8.09
C LYS A 329 1.27 20.55 9.44
N SER A 330 0.35 21.49 9.63
CA SER A 330 -0.44 21.64 10.87
C SER A 330 -1.36 20.45 11.16
N VAL A 331 -2.01 19.90 10.14
CA VAL A 331 -2.88 18.71 10.27
C VAL A 331 -2.04 17.46 10.43
N ASN A 332 -0.96 17.32 9.65
CA ASN A 332 -0.06 16.17 9.72
C ASN A 332 0.61 16.04 11.10
N ALA A 333 0.94 17.16 11.74
CA ALA A 333 1.52 17.16 13.08
C ALA A 333 0.69 16.37 14.11
N ILE A 334 -0.63 16.37 13.96
CA ILE A 334 -1.55 15.67 14.85
C ILE A 334 -2.08 14.36 14.28
N ALA A 335 -2.13 14.19 12.95
CA ALA A 335 -2.70 13.02 12.31
C ALA A 335 -1.69 11.89 12.04
N HIS A 336 -0.45 12.24 11.75
CA HIS A 336 0.59 11.26 11.40
C HIS A 336 0.83 10.28 12.56
N TYR A 337 0.95 9.00 12.26
CA TYR A 337 1.04 7.85 13.17
C TYR A 337 -0.26 7.48 13.91
N THR A 338 -1.35 8.24 13.76
CA THR A 338 -2.64 7.95 14.42
C THR A 338 -3.56 7.07 13.58
N ASP A 339 -4.65 6.61 14.16
CA ASP A 339 -5.71 5.86 13.48
C ASP A 339 -6.51 6.70 12.47
N TRP A 340 -6.33 8.02 12.44
CA TRP A 340 -6.89 8.86 11.40
C TRP A 340 -6.46 8.41 10.00
N ILE A 341 -5.17 8.04 9.85
CA ILE A 341 -4.66 7.54 8.57
C ILE A 341 -5.36 6.23 8.17
N VAL A 342 -5.71 5.38 9.16
CA VAL A 342 -6.46 4.13 8.90
C VAL A 342 -7.89 4.44 8.43
N ALA A 343 -8.55 5.44 9.00
CA ALA A 343 -9.87 5.89 8.54
C ALA A 343 -9.80 6.34 7.08
N HIS A 344 -8.85 7.24 6.77
CA HIS A 344 -8.63 7.78 5.43
C HIS A 344 -8.45 6.70 4.37
N VAL A 345 -7.53 5.76 4.60
CA VAL A 345 -7.25 4.71 3.61
C VAL A 345 -8.44 3.77 3.41
N HIS A 346 -9.25 3.52 4.43
CA HIS A 346 -10.43 2.65 4.31
C HIS A 346 -11.63 3.34 3.64
N VAL A 347 -11.79 4.66 3.78
CA VAL A 347 -12.75 5.42 2.96
C VAL A 347 -12.40 5.28 1.47
N GLY A 348 -11.12 5.34 1.11
CA GLY A 348 -10.65 5.07 -0.24
C GLY A 348 -10.85 3.60 -0.64
N ALA A 349 -10.30 2.66 0.12
CA ALA A 349 -10.28 1.25 -0.26
C ALA A 349 -11.68 0.60 -0.26
N LEU A 350 -12.48 0.79 0.79
CA LEU A 350 -13.82 0.22 0.88
C LEU A 350 -14.85 1.02 0.06
N GLY A 351 -14.80 2.36 0.18
CA GLY A 351 -15.75 3.24 -0.49
C GLY A 351 -15.47 3.37 -1.98
N TRP A 352 -14.29 3.85 -2.39
CA TRP A 352 -13.96 4.05 -3.79
C TRP A 352 -13.73 2.72 -4.52
N ASN A 353 -12.69 1.98 -4.16
CA ASN A 353 -12.31 0.77 -4.89
C ASN A 353 -13.33 -0.35 -4.68
N GLY A 354 -13.71 -0.64 -3.43
CA GLY A 354 -14.65 -1.72 -3.11
C GLY A 354 -16.02 -1.53 -3.76
N PHE A 355 -16.64 -0.37 -3.55
CA PHE A 355 -17.98 -0.11 -4.09
C PHE A 355 -18.00 -0.02 -5.61
N LEU A 356 -17.00 0.58 -6.23
CA LEU A 356 -16.95 0.59 -7.71
C LEU A 356 -16.79 -0.83 -8.24
N THR A 357 -15.95 -1.68 -7.61
CA THR A 357 -15.79 -3.09 -7.97
C THR A 357 -17.12 -3.85 -7.86
N PHE A 358 -17.86 -3.65 -6.77
CA PHE A 358 -19.16 -4.30 -6.60
C PHE A 358 -20.18 -3.82 -7.64
N GLY A 359 -20.19 -2.52 -7.93
CA GLY A 359 -21.05 -1.95 -8.98
C GLY A 359 -20.77 -2.57 -10.34
N ILE A 360 -19.52 -2.69 -10.73
CA ILE A 360 -19.16 -3.29 -12.03
C ILE A 360 -19.39 -4.81 -12.07
N LEU A 361 -19.22 -5.54 -10.96
CA LEU A 361 -19.60 -6.95 -10.87
C LEU A 361 -21.10 -7.14 -11.12
N TYR A 362 -21.95 -6.37 -10.46
CA TYR A 362 -23.39 -6.41 -10.66
C TYR A 362 -23.80 -5.98 -12.09
N TRP A 363 -22.98 -5.16 -12.76
CA TRP A 363 -23.24 -4.74 -14.13
C TRP A 363 -22.73 -5.74 -15.18
N ILE A 364 -21.51 -6.30 -14.99
CA ILE A 364 -20.86 -7.21 -15.95
C ILE A 364 -21.50 -8.61 -15.94
N ILE A 365 -21.67 -9.21 -14.75
CA ILE A 365 -22.08 -10.63 -14.64
C ILE A 365 -23.38 -10.92 -15.36
N PRO A 366 -24.49 -10.16 -15.18
CA PRO A 366 -25.70 -10.41 -15.92
C PRO A 366 -25.52 -10.33 -17.45
N LYS A 367 -24.66 -9.40 -17.90
CA LYS A 367 -24.43 -9.18 -19.35
C LYS A 367 -23.66 -10.31 -20.02
N ILE A 368 -22.58 -10.78 -19.39
CA ILE A 368 -21.78 -11.87 -19.98
C ILE A 368 -22.46 -13.23 -19.87
N PHE A 369 -23.44 -13.39 -18.95
CA PHE A 369 -24.26 -14.60 -18.82
C PHE A 369 -25.64 -14.50 -19.47
N ASP A 370 -25.89 -13.47 -20.27
CA ASP A 370 -27.16 -13.24 -20.99
C ASP A 370 -28.38 -13.45 -20.10
N THR A 371 -28.41 -12.77 -18.97
CA THR A 371 -29.49 -12.89 -17.98
C THR A 371 -29.68 -11.56 -17.23
N GLN A 372 -30.68 -11.54 -16.37
CA GLN A 372 -30.90 -10.44 -15.43
C GLN A 372 -30.37 -10.80 -14.07
N LEU A 373 -30.05 -9.76 -13.27
CA LEU A 373 -29.65 -9.96 -11.89
C LEU A 373 -30.76 -10.69 -11.12
N TYR A 374 -30.41 -11.77 -10.43
CA TYR A 374 -31.34 -12.62 -9.69
C TYR A 374 -32.22 -11.83 -8.72
N SER A 375 -31.63 -10.90 -7.96
CA SER A 375 -32.39 -10.07 -7.02
C SER A 375 -31.84 -8.65 -6.88
N LYS A 376 -32.62 -7.68 -7.37
CA LYS A 376 -32.32 -6.25 -7.13
C LYS A 376 -32.43 -5.90 -5.64
N LYS A 377 -33.30 -6.57 -4.88
CA LYS A 377 -33.45 -6.37 -3.44
C LYS A 377 -32.19 -6.77 -2.68
N LEU A 378 -31.60 -7.92 -3.00
CA LEU A 378 -30.33 -8.36 -2.39
C LEU A 378 -29.19 -7.41 -2.72
N ALA A 379 -29.12 -6.91 -3.95
CA ALA A 379 -28.12 -5.91 -4.32
C ALA A 379 -28.28 -4.59 -3.53
N SER A 380 -29.54 -4.15 -3.33
CA SER A 380 -29.82 -2.98 -2.49
C SER A 380 -29.52 -3.25 -1.01
N THR A 381 -29.80 -4.45 -0.52
CA THR A 381 -29.44 -4.86 0.85
C THR A 381 -27.92 -4.84 1.05
N HIS A 382 -27.16 -5.41 0.11
CA HIS A 382 -25.69 -5.33 0.12
C HIS A 382 -25.21 -3.88 0.17
N PHE A 383 -25.77 -3.03 -0.68
CA PHE A 383 -25.40 -1.61 -0.70
C PHE A 383 -25.57 -0.94 0.67
N TRP A 384 -26.71 -1.11 1.32
CA TRP A 384 -26.98 -0.46 2.61
C TRP A 384 -26.15 -1.05 3.75
N ILE A 385 -26.04 -2.38 3.83
CA ILE A 385 -25.19 -3.04 4.83
C ILE A 385 -23.71 -2.61 4.65
N GLY A 386 -23.23 -2.59 3.41
CA GLY A 386 -21.86 -2.14 3.10
C GLY A 386 -21.63 -0.67 3.45
N THR A 387 -22.60 0.22 3.15
CA THR A 387 -22.52 1.64 3.49
C THR A 387 -22.46 1.85 5.00
N ILE A 388 -23.34 1.19 5.75
CA ILE A 388 -23.32 1.23 7.22
C ILE A 388 -21.99 0.67 7.74
N GLY A 389 -21.50 -0.42 7.13
CA GLY A 389 -20.19 -1.00 7.46
C GLY A 389 -19.04 0.00 7.31
N ILE A 390 -19.01 0.76 6.20
CA ILE A 390 -17.99 1.82 6.00
C ILE A 390 -18.08 2.89 7.09
N VAL A 391 -19.28 3.35 7.41
CA VAL A 391 -19.50 4.40 8.42
C VAL A 391 -19.04 3.90 9.80
N LEU A 392 -19.45 2.68 10.20
CA LEU A 392 -19.05 2.08 11.49
C LEU A 392 -17.58 1.67 11.53
N TYR A 393 -16.90 1.64 10.39
CA TYR A 393 -15.45 1.49 10.32
C TYR A 393 -14.74 2.83 10.42
N ALA A 394 -15.05 3.78 9.54
CA ALA A 394 -14.31 5.02 9.39
C ALA A 394 -14.50 5.98 10.57
N VAL A 395 -15.75 6.20 11.04
CA VAL A 395 -16.05 7.16 12.11
C VAL A 395 -15.32 6.82 13.42
N PRO A 396 -15.32 5.57 13.92
CA PRO A 396 -14.55 5.21 15.11
C PRO A 396 -13.04 5.39 14.92
N MET A 397 -12.51 5.18 13.73
CA MET A 397 -11.09 5.38 13.47
C MET A 397 -10.70 6.87 13.43
N TYR A 398 -11.57 7.74 12.90
CA TYR A 398 -11.39 9.19 13.05
C TYR A 398 -11.38 9.58 14.54
N TRP A 399 -12.33 9.07 15.30
CA TRP A 399 -12.40 9.34 16.74
C TRP A 399 -11.14 8.85 17.48
N ALA A 400 -10.70 7.62 17.19
CA ALA A 400 -9.46 7.08 17.76
C ALA A 400 -8.26 7.95 17.40
N GLY A 401 -8.16 8.40 16.14
CA GLY A 401 -7.09 9.29 15.69
C GLY A 401 -7.07 10.63 16.41
N PHE A 402 -8.23 11.26 16.63
CA PHE A 402 -8.34 12.49 17.42
C PHE A 402 -7.98 12.26 18.89
N ALA A 403 -8.45 11.16 19.51
CA ALA A 403 -8.10 10.82 20.88
C ALA A 403 -6.58 10.61 21.05
N GLN A 404 -5.94 9.90 20.12
CA GLN A 404 -4.49 9.73 20.08
C GLN A 404 -3.79 11.09 19.97
N ALA A 405 -4.20 11.93 19.02
CA ALA A 405 -3.60 13.24 18.78
C ALA A 405 -3.67 14.13 20.05
N GLU A 406 -4.82 14.14 20.73
CA GLU A 406 -5.01 14.95 21.94
C GLU A 406 -4.23 14.40 23.13
N MET A 407 -4.33 13.10 23.41
CA MET A 407 -3.68 12.50 24.57
C MET A 407 -2.15 12.50 24.47
N TRP A 408 -1.58 12.33 23.27
CA TRP A 408 -0.12 12.28 23.11
C TRP A 408 0.57 13.60 23.36
N LYS A 409 -0.10 14.73 23.14
CA LYS A 409 0.50 16.08 23.23
C LYS A 409 0.25 16.81 24.55
N GLN A 410 -0.57 16.25 25.46
CA GLN A 410 -0.91 16.92 26.72
C GLN A 410 0.20 16.82 27.75
N PHE A 411 0.39 17.93 28.46
CA PHE A 411 1.30 18.05 29.59
C PHE A 411 0.52 18.33 30.87
N THR A 412 1.10 17.95 32.02
CA THR A 412 0.66 18.39 33.35
C THR A 412 1.04 19.85 33.58
N GLU A 413 0.58 20.45 34.65
CA GLU A 413 0.97 21.80 35.03
C GLU A 413 2.46 21.92 35.34
N GLU A 414 3.11 20.83 35.79
CA GLU A 414 4.54 20.75 36.04
C GLU A 414 5.35 20.55 34.77
N GLY A 415 4.73 20.44 33.61
CA GLY A 415 5.39 20.30 32.32
C GLY A 415 5.86 18.89 31.95
N THR A 416 5.38 17.86 32.65
CA THR A 416 5.60 16.44 32.30
C THR A 416 4.48 15.91 31.40
N ILE A 417 4.72 14.81 30.68
CA ILE A 417 3.69 14.16 29.85
C ILE A 417 2.55 13.68 30.74
N LYS A 418 1.32 14.09 30.40
CA LYS A 418 0.12 13.80 31.20
C LYS A 418 -0.34 12.34 31.09
N TYR A 419 -0.35 11.78 29.87
CA TYR A 419 -0.84 10.41 29.64
C TYR A 419 0.29 9.50 29.20
N GLN A 420 0.40 8.32 29.81
CA GLN A 420 1.26 7.27 29.32
C GLN A 420 0.75 6.75 27.97
N PHE A 421 1.63 6.15 27.16
CA PHE A 421 1.23 5.64 25.83
C PHE A 421 0.12 4.59 25.94
N LEU A 422 0.22 3.69 26.91
CA LEU A 422 -0.74 2.61 27.14
C LEU A 422 -2.13 3.12 27.54
N GLU A 423 -2.23 4.23 28.26
CA GLU A 423 -3.53 4.84 28.62
C GLU A 423 -4.30 5.27 27.36
N THR A 424 -3.59 5.79 26.35
CA THR A 424 -4.20 6.10 25.05
C THR A 424 -4.69 4.83 24.34
N VAL A 425 -3.89 3.77 24.36
CA VAL A 425 -4.25 2.49 23.74
C VAL A 425 -5.51 1.91 24.37
N THR A 426 -5.60 1.89 25.69
CA THR A 426 -6.79 1.37 26.41
C THR A 426 -8.02 2.24 26.19
N ASN A 427 -7.86 3.55 26.08
CA ASN A 427 -8.95 4.49 25.84
C ASN A 427 -9.65 4.27 24.49
N ILE A 428 -8.92 3.86 23.45
CA ILE A 428 -9.45 3.69 22.08
C ILE A 428 -9.94 2.26 21.77
N ILE A 429 -9.86 1.32 22.70
CA ILE A 429 -10.36 -0.05 22.50
C ILE A 429 -11.84 -0.09 22.06
N PRO A 430 -12.79 0.70 22.63
CA PRO A 430 -14.17 0.70 22.15
C PRO A 430 -14.29 1.05 20.66
N MET A 431 -13.43 1.94 20.16
CA MET A 431 -13.38 2.32 18.74
C MET A 431 -12.89 1.15 17.87
N TYR A 432 -11.93 0.37 18.37
CA TYR A 432 -11.45 -0.83 17.70
C TYR A 432 -12.50 -1.93 17.62
N VAL A 433 -13.29 -2.11 18.69
CA VAL A 433 -14.42 -3.04 18.68
C VAL A 433 -15.46 -2.59 17.65
N THR A 434 -15.84 -1.29 17.67
CA THR A 434 -16.86 -0.74 16.77
C THR A 434 -16.43 -0.87 15.29
N ARG A 435 -15.15 -0.61 14.96
CA ARG A 435 -14.68 -0.79 13.58
C ARG A 435 -14.73 -2.25 13.14
N SER A 436 -14.52 -3.21 14.06
CA SER A 436 -14.61 -4.63 13.75
C SER A 436 -16.05 -5.04 13.41
N VAL A 437 -17.05 -4.44 14.10
CA VAL A 437 -18.46 -4.60 13.74
C VAL A 437 -18.73 -4.02 12.34
N GLY A 438 -18.18 -2.85 12.02
CA GLY A 438 -18.28 -2.24 10.69
C GLY A 438 -17.67 -3.14 9.61
N GLY A 439 -16.50 -3.70 9.85
CA GLY A 439 -15.84 -4.66 8.96
C GLY A 439 -16.63 -5.95 8.76
N LEU A 440 -17.23 -6.48 9.84
CA LEU A 440 -18.11 -7.65 9.77
C LEU A 440 -19.35 -7.38 8.91
N LEU A 441 -20.01 -6.23 9.08
CA LEU A 441 -21.17 -5.86 8.26
C LEU A 441 -20.78 -5.74 6.78
N TYR A 442 -19.64 -5.14 6.48
CA TYR A 442 -19.14 -5.05 5.11
C TYR A 442 -18.92 -6.44 4.50
N LEU A 443 -18.29 -7.35 5.25
CA LEU A 443 -18.07 -8.74 4.84
C LEU A 443 -19.37 -9.52 4.65
N ILE A 444 -20.38 -9.34 5.52
CA ILE A 444 -21.72 -9.89 5.36
C ILE A 444 -22.33 -9.41 4.04
N GLY A 445 -22.19 -8.11 3.73
CA GLY A 445 -22.62 -7.56 2.44
C GLY A 445 -21.97 -8.26 1.26
N VAL A 446 -20.66 -8.56 1.34
CA VAL A 446 -19.95 -9.34 0.30
C VAL A 446 -20.54 -10.75 0.14
N PHE A 447 -20.87 -11.45 1.21
CA PHE A 447 -21.52 -12.76 1.11
C PHE A 447 -22.93 -12.69 0.50
N VAL A 448 -23.70 -11.64 0.81
CA VAL A 448 -24.98 -11.36 0.13
C VAL A 448 -24.77 -11.17 -1.37
N MET A 449 -23.73 -10.43 -1.77
CA MET A 449 -23.35 -10.28 -3.19
C MET A 449 -22.98 -11.62 -3.81
N ILE A 450 -22.15 -12.42 -3.17
CA ILE A 450 -21.72 -13.74 -3.65
C ILE A 450 -22.94 -14.62 -3.93
N TYR A 451 -23.88 -14.69 -2.98
CA TYR A 451 -25.12 -15.45 -3.18
C TYR A 451 -25.93 -14.94 -4.37
N ASN A 452 -26.12 -13.62 -4.47
CA ASN A 452 -26.89 -13.02 -5.55
C ASN A 452 -26.24 -13.26 -6.93
N LEU A 453 -24.94 -13.10 -7.04
CA LEU A 453 -24.19 -13.35 -8.28
C LEU A 453 -24.16 -14.84 -8.65
N ALA A 454 -24.01 -15.74 -7.68
CA ALA A 454 -24.07 -17.19 -7.92
C ALA A 454 -25.42 -17.62 -8.49
N LYS A 455 -26.52 -17.10 -7.94
CA LYS A 455 -27.87 -17.32 -8.48
C LYS A 455 -28.06 -16.71 -9.85
N THR A 456 -27.49 -15.54 -10.11
CA THR A 456 -27.52 -14.89 -11.43
C THR A 456 -26.81 -15.77 -12.48
N VAL A 457 -25.62 -16.26 -12.15
CA VAL A 457 -24.84 -17.16 -13.03
C VAL A 457 -25.60 -18.47 -13.32
N GLN A 458 -26.25 -19.05 -12.29
CA GLN A 458 -27.06 -20.28 -12.45
C GLN A 458 -28.27 -20.11 -13.36
N SER A 459 -28.83 -18.89 -13.45
CA SER A 459 -30.01 -18.60 -14.28
C SER A 459 -29.67 -18.19 -15.71
N GLY A 460 -28.39 -18.00 -16.05
CA GLY A 460 -27.94 -17.55 -17.35
C GLY A 460 -27.01 -18.53 -18.07
N LYS A 461 -26.64 -18.18 -19.29
CA LYS A 461 -25.68 -18.92 -20.11
C LYS A 461 -24.54 -18.01 -20.53
N LEU A 462 -23.31 -18.41 -20.25
CA LEU A 462 -22.12 -17.63 -20.61
C LEU A 462 -22.02 -17.45 -22.14
N ILE A 463 -21.99 -16.21 -22.61
CA ILE A 463 -21.57 -15.86 -23.97
C ILE A 463 -20.05 -15.67 -23.97
N ALA A 464 -19.31 -16.77 -24.03
CA ALA A 464 -17.85 -16.75 -23.94
C ALA A 464 -17.21 -15.96 -25.09
N ASN A 465 -17.76 -16.06 -26.30
CA ASN A 465 -17.34 -15.32 -27.50
C ASN A 465 -18.53 -14.52 -28.01
N GLU A 466 -18.59 -13.25 -27.63
CA GLU A 466 -19.65 -12.33 -28.02
C GLU A 466 -19.37 -11.75 -29.41
N ALA A 467 -20.22 -12.04 -30.37
CA ALA A 467 -20.07 -11.59 -31.77
C ALA A 467 -20.26 -10.07 -31.86
N ALA A 468 -19.42 -9.41 -32.65
CA ALA A 468 -19.51 -7.99 -32.93
C ALA A 468 -19.04 -7.69 -34.36
N GLU A 469 -19.49 -6.56 -34.88
CA GLU A 469 -19.11 -6.09 -36.21
C GLU A 469 -18.72 -4.61 -36.13
N ALA A 470 -17.68 -4.23 -36.83
CA ALA A 470 -17.28 -2.83 -37.00
C ALA A 470 -16.53 -2.64 -38.31
N PRO A 471 -16.56 -1.42 -38.90
CA PRO A 471 -15.71 -1.14 -40.05
C PRO A 471 -14.22 -1.18 -39.62
N ALA A 472 -13.34 -1.55 -40.56
CA ALA A 472 -11.90 -1.46 -40.36
C ALA A 472 -11.50 -0.03 -39.96
N LEU A 473 -10.36 0.10 -39.25
CA LEU A 473 -9.84 1.40 -38.84
C LEU A 473 -9.60 2.26 -40.11
N PRO A 474 -10.30 3.41 -40.28
CA PRO A 474 -10.06 4.26 -41.40
C PRO A 474 -8.62 4.80 -41.35
N LYS A 475 -7.97 4.94 -42.52
CA LYS A 475 -6.68 5.66 -42.57
C LYS A 475 -6.89 7.02 -41.90
N ILE A 476 -6.08 7.32 -40.90
CA ILE A 476 -6.14 8.59 -40.17
C ILE A 476 -5.85 9.68 -41.22
N ALA A 477 -6.91 10.41 -41.64
CA ALA A 477 -6.71 11.55 -42.53
C ALA A 477 -5.81 12.54 -41.80
N GLU A 478 -4.78 13.03 -42.46
CA GLU A 478 -4.01 14.17 -41.99
C GLU A 478 -4.96 15.40 -42.06
N THR A 479 -5.66 15.65 -40.98
CA THR A 479 -6.58 16.76 -40.91
C THR A 479 -5.77 18.02 -40.65
N HIS A 480 -5.47 18.75 -41.72
CA HIS A 480 -5.01 20.11 -41.67
C HIS A 480 -6.19 21.00 -41.30
N GLY A 481 -6.40 21.26 -40.03
CA GLY A 481 -7.45 22.15 -39.54
C GLY A 481 -7.22 22.48 -38.07
N LYS A 482 -7.92 23.48 -37.53
CA LYS A 482 -7.90 23.89 -36.12
C LYS A 482 -8.45 22.78 -35.18
N GLN A 483 -8.04 21.53 -35.37
CA GLN A 483 -8.38 20.46 -34.46
C GLN A 483 -7.61 20.66 -33.16
N TYR A 484 -8.29 20.45 -32.05
CA TYR A 484 -7.68 20.45 -30.74
C TYR A 484 -6.48 19.51 -30.76
N TRP A 485 -5.31 19.99 -30.36
CA TRP A 485 -4.07 19.24 -30.26
C TRP A 485 -4.24 17.87 -29.59
N HIS A 486 -5.16 17.75 -28.64
CA HIS A 486 -5.44 16.51 -27.90
C HIS A 486 -6.02 15.42 -28.81
N ARG A 487 -6.86 15.76 -29.79
CA ARG A 487 -7.37 14.80 -30.79
C ARG A 487 -6.25 14.14 -31.59
N TRP A 488 -5.18 14.87 -31.85
CA TRP A 488 -3.99 14.35 -32.50
C TRP A 488 -3.32 13.26 -31.64
N ILE A 489 -3.20 13.44 -30.32
CA ILE A 489 -2.63 12.47 -29.39
C ILE A 489 -3.55 11.25 -29.26
N GLU A 490 -4.86 11.44 -29.16
CA GLU A 490 -5.85 10.37 -29.05
C GLU A 490 -5.78 9.39 -30.23
N ALA A 491 -5.43 9.86 -31.41
CA ALA A 491 -5.25 9.01 -32.57
C ALA A 491 -3.91 8.22 -32.58
N ARG A 492 -3.01 8.52 -31.65
CA ARG A 492 -1.61 8.03 -31.63
C ARG A 492 -1.22 7.39 -30.30
N PRO A 493 -1.50 6.09 -30.10
CA PRO A 493 -1.26 5.39 -28.83
C PRO A 493 0.17 5.46 -28.32
N ILE A 494 1.15 5.41 -29.22
CA ILE A 494 2.58 5.45 -28.84
C ILE A 494 2.94 6.83 -28.30
N GLN A 495 2.47 7.90 -28.94
CA GLN A 495 2.69 9.28 -28.45
C GLN A 495 2.00 9.50 -27.10
N MET A 496 0.79 8.95 -26.91
CA MET A 496 0.10 8.96 -25.61
C MET A 496 0.94 8.28 -24.53
N LEU A 497 1.53 7.11 -24.83
CA LEU A 497 2.40 6.40 -23.90
C LEU A 497 3.65 7.22 -23.56
N VAL A 498 4.36 7.74 -24.61
CA VAL A 498 5.60 8.50 -24.39
C VAL A 498 5.33 9.77 -23.59
N LEU A 499 4.29 10.52 -23.92
CA LEU A 499 3.96 11.73 -23.18
C LEU A 499 3.52 11.45 -21.74
N SER A 500 2.81 10.34 -21.51
CA SER A 500 2.49 9.90 -20.14
C SER A 500 3.75 9.53 -19.37
N LEU A 501 4.68 8.79 -19.98
CA LEU A 501 5.97 8.48 -19.37
C LEU A 501 6.77 9.74 -19.05
N VAL A 502 6.86 10.69 -19.97
CA VAL A 502 7.56 11.96 -19.76
C VAL A 502 6.93 12.74 -18.60
N ALA A 503 5.60 12.83 -18.55
CA ALA A 503 4.89 13.54 -17.50
C ALA A 503 5.22 12.99 -16.10
N VAL A 504 5.23 11.65 -15.94
CA VAL A 504 5.52 11.02 -14.65
C VAL A 504 7.03 10.98 -14.33
N ALA A 505 7.88 10.83 -15.34
CA ALA A 505 9.33 10.78 -15.16
C ALA A 505 9.90 12.13 -14.69
N ILE A 506 9.37 13.25 -15.17
CA ILE A 506 9.79 14.59 -14.72
C ILE A 506 9.65 14.70 -13.20
N GLY A 507 8.50 14.35 -12.64
CA GLY A 507 8.27 14.41 -11.21
C GLY A 507 9.19 13.47 -10.43
N GLY A 508 9.25 12.20 -10.81
CA GLY A 508 10.07 11.21 -10.12
C GLY A 508 11.56 11.56 -10.10
N ILE A 509 12.12 12.01 -11.24
CA ILE A 509 13.52 12.38 -11.34
C ILE A 509 13.84 13.60 -10.47
N LEU A 510 13.05 14.67 -10.58
CA LEU A 510 13.30 15.92 -9.86
C LEU A 510 13.08 15.77 -8.36
N GLU A 511 12.19 14.88 -7.92
CA GLU A 511 11.93 14.60 -6.52
C GLU A 511 13.05 13.78 -5.88
N MET A 512 13.53 12.73 -6.57
CA MET A 512 14.46 11.77 -5.97
C MET A 512 15.94 12.13 -6.15
N ILE A 513 16.35 12.52 -7.34
CA ILE A 513 17.76 12.68 -7.70
C ILE A 513 18.53 13.63 -6.77
N PRO A 514 17.99 14.80 -6.35
CA PRO A 514 18.73 15.70 -5.45
C PRO A 514 19.12 15.05 -4.12
N THR A 515 18.29 14.15 -3.58
CA THR A 515 18.59 13.44 -2.33
C THR A 515 19.77 12.48 -2.47
N PHE A 516 20.04 11.98 -3.69
CA PHE A 516 21.20 11.13 -3.96
C PHE A 516 22.48 11.92 -4.27
N LEU A 517 22.36 13.08 -4.91
CA LEU A 517 23.51 13.87 -5.37
C LEU A 517 24.02 14.87 -4.33
N ILE A 518 23.15 15.41 -3.49
CA ILE A 518 23.49 16.47 -2.54
C ILE A 518 23.77 15.83 -1.17
N LYS A 519 25.03 15.71 -0.81
CA LYS A 519 25.49 15.04 0.43
C LYS A 519 24.99 15.74 1.70
N GLU A 520 24.80 17.04 1.65
CA GLU A 520 24.29 17.86 2.75
C GLU A 520 22.85 17.52 3.14
N ASN A 521 22.10 16.86 2.28
CA ASN A 521 20.76 16.34 2.59
C ASN A 521 20.78 15.25 3.69
N ILE A 522 21.90 14.53 3.83
CA ILE A 522 22.07 13.44 4.80
C ILE A 522 23.39 13.64 5.52
N PRO A 523 23.48 14.57 6.48
CA PRO A 523 24.69 14.81 7.25
C PRO A 523 25.12 13.55 8.00
N THR A 524 26.39 13.17 7.89
CA THR A 524 26.94 11.99 8.56
C THR A 524 27.15 12.26 10.05
N ILE A 525 26.91 11.23 10.87
CA ILE A 525 27.17 11.24 12.32
C ILE A 525 28.29 10.24 12.58
N SER A 526 29.45 10.71 13.04
CA SER A 526 30.67 9.90 13.20
C SER A 526 30.54 8.76 14.21
N SER A 527 29.65 8.92 15.20
CA SER A 527 29.36 7.91 16.21
C SER A 527 28.46 6.74 15.70
N VAL A 528 27.74 6.93 14.58
CA VAL A 528 26.89 5.89 13.99
C VAL A 528 27.76 4.82 13.36
N LYS A 529 27.55 3.57 13.75
CA LYS A 529 28.31 2.40 13.30
C LYS A 529 27.39 1.36 12.65
N PRO A 530 27.91 0.54 11.72
CA PRO A 530 27.20 -0.63 11.23
C PRO A 530 26.70 -1.54 12.35
N TYR A 531 25.61 -2.24 12.12
CA TYR A 531 25.13 -3.25 13.04
C TYR A 531 26.12 -4.40 13.17
N THR A 532 26.33 -4.89 14.38
CA THR A 532 27.08 -6.14 14.56
C THR A 532 26.31 -7.31 13.92
N PRO A 533 26.94 -8.46 13.66
CA PRO A 533 26.27 -9.62 13.08
C PRO A 533 25.05 -10.10 13.91
N LEU A 534 25.10 -10.01 15.25
CA LEU A 534 23.97 -10.38 16.11
C LEU A 534 22.85 -9.33 16.04
N GLU A 535 23.17 -8.04 16.06
CA GLU A 535 22.23 -6.93 15.91
C GLU A 535 21.52 -6.99 14.54
N LEU A 536 22.26 -7.31 13.47
CA LEU A 536 21.71 -7.47 12.13
C LEU A 536 20.75 -8.67 12.06
N GLN A 537 21.06 -9.78 12.71
CA GLN A 537 20.13 -10.91 12.86
C GLN A 537 18.86 -10.49 13.61
N GLY A 538 19.01 -9.76 14.71
CA GLY A 538 17.88 -9.25 15.49
C GLY A 538 17.01 -8.29 14.69
N ARG A 539 17.63 -7.45 13.85
CA ARG A 539 16.92 -6.56 12.94
C ARG A 539 16.08 -7.33 11.90
N ASP A 540 16.64 -8.39 11.35
CA ASP A 540 15.90 -9.22 10.39
C ASP A 540 14.74 -9.97 11.07
N ILE A 541 14.90 -10.38 12.33
CA ILE A 541 13.82 -10.95 13.15
C ILE A 541 12.72 -9.89 13.40
N TYR A 542 13.09 -8.66 13.75
CA TYR A 542 12.17 -7.54 13.93
C TYR A 542 11.31 -7.31 12.67
N ILE A 543 11.93 -7.35 11.49
CA ILE A 543 11.24 -7.22 10.20
C ILE A 543 10.35 -8.44 9.96
N ARG A 544 10.87 -9.66 10.16
CA ARG A 544 10.15 -10.92 9.95
C ARG A 544 8.87 -11.02 10.79
N GLU A 545 8.94 -10.60 12.04
CA GLU A 545 7.79 -10.63 12.94
C GLU A 545 6.83 -9.45 12.73
N GLY A 546 7.19 -8.51 11.85
CA GLY A 546 6.36 -7.37 11.50
C GLY A 546 6.20 -6.34 12.62
N CYS A 547 7.21 -6.19 13.49
CA CYS A 547 7.19 -5.22 14.59
C CYS A 547 6.97 -3.78 14.09
N TYR A 548 7.51 -3.48 12.90
CA TYR A 548 7.33 -2.17 12.21
C TYR A 548 5.87 -1.86 11.86
N THR A 549 4.97 -2.85 11.85
CA THR A 549 3.54 -2.62 11.57
C THR A 549 2.81 -1.96 12.73
N CYS A 550 3.35 -2.05 13.95
CA CYS A 550 2.81 -1.48 15.19
C CYS A 550 3.70 -0.38 15.77
N HIS A 551 5.01 -0.48 15.61
CA HIS A 551 6.01 0.41 16.19
C HIS A 551 6.70 1.23 15.12
N SER A 552 6.82 2.53 15.32
CA SER A 552 7.67 3.42 14.52
C SER A 552 9.10 3.45 15.10
N GLN A 553 10.06 3.88 14.29
CA GLN A 553 11.43 4.21 14.71
C GLN A 553 11.78 5.61 14.18
N MET A 554 10.98 6.62 14.55
CA MET A 554 11.14 8.01 14.11
C MET A 554 10.57 8.96 15.15
N VAL A 555 11.39 9.56 15.97
CA VAL A 555 10.98 10.63 16.90
C VAL A 555 10.93 11.93 16.13
N ARG A 556 9.75 12.54 16.02
CA ARG A 556 9.54 13.81 15.32
C ARG A 556 10.01 14.99 16.19
N PRO A 557 10.35 16.16 15.60
CA PRO A 557 10.88 17.33 16.33
C PRO A 557 9.74 18.11 17.05
N PHE A 558 8.91 17.41 17.83
CA PHE A 558 7.86 18.00 18.66
C PHE A 558 8.18 17.87 20.14
N ARG A 559 7.88 18.92 20.93
CA ARG A 559 8.11 18.92 22.36
C ARG A 559 7.55 17.66 23.05
N HIS A 560 6.34 17.27 22.73
CA HIS A 560 5.70 16.10 23.35
C HIS A 560 6.35 14.76 22.93
N GLU A 561 6.88 14.65 21.71
CA GLU A 561 7.62 13.45 21.29
C GLU A 561 8.98 13.37 21.95
N VAL A 562 9.71 14.48 21.97
CA VAL A 562 11.02 14.55 22.62
C VAL A 562 10.90 14.30 24.13
N ALA A 563 9.87 14.85 24.78
CA ALA A 563 9.60 14.59 26.20
C ALA A 563 9.23 13.12 26.50
N ARG A 564 8.57 12.44 25.55
CA ARG A 564 8.13 11.04 25.71
C ARG A 564 9.23 10.04 25.37
N TYR A 565 9.96 10.27 24.28
CA TYR A 565 10.86 9.27 23.69
C TYR A 565 12.34 9.65 23.82
N GLY A 566 12.66 10.91 23.86
CA GLY A 566 14.03 11.44 23.84
C GLY A 566 14.30 12.28 22.60
N GLU A 567 15.57 12.54 22.29
CA GLU A 567 15.99 13.43 21.21
C GLU A 567 15.37 13.03 19.86
N TYR A 568 14.94 14.03 19.05
CA TYR A 568 14.36 13.79 17.73
C TYR A 568 15.36 13.15 16.76
N SER A 569 14.86 12.38 15.83
CA SER A 569 15.65 11.58 14.88
C SER A 569 16.31 12.45 13.81
N LYS A 570 17.55 12.10 13.46
CA LYS A 570 18.38 12.81 12.47
C LYS A 570 18.68 11.91 11.27
N ALA A 571 18.85 12.50 10.10
CA ALA A 571 19.08 11.78 8.85
C ALA A 571 20.28 10.80 8.91
N GLY A 572 21.38 11.22 9.54
CA GLY A 572 22.59 10.41 9.64
C GLY A 572 22.49 9.19 10.54
N GLU A 573 21.41 9.02 11.33
CA GLU A 573 21.24 7.86 12.18
C GLU A 573 20.94 6.58 11.39
N PHE A 574 20.33 6.72 10.21
CA PHE A 574 19.72 5.63 9.46
C PHE A 574 20.54 5.18 8.24
N VAL A 575 21.76 5.67 8.09
CA VAL A 575 22.59 5.44 6.88
C VAL A 575 22.95 3.98 6.62
N TYR A 576 22.75 3.09 7.59
CA TYR A 576 22.97 1.65 7.46
C TYR A 576 21.68 0.83 7.51
N ASP A 577 20.51 1.50 7.47
CA ASP A 577 19.21 0.83 7.47
C ASP A 577 18.75 0.47 6.06
N HIS A 578 18.93 -0.79 5.69
CA HIS A 578 18.50 -1.41 4.45
C HIS A 578 17.47 -2.53 4.73
N PRO A 579 16.17 -2.24 4.62
CA PRO A 579 15.48 -0.98 4.39
C PRO A 579 15.32 -0.12 5.66
N PHE A 580 14.89 1.13 5.50
CA PHE A 580 14.51 2.00 6.62
C PHE A 580 13.34 1.41 7.43
N GLN A 581 13.25 1.77 8.73
CA GLN A 581 12.26 1.20 9.66
C GLN A 581 11.43 2.28 10.39
N TRP A 582 11.18 3.42 9.75
CA TRP A 582 10.48 4.53 10.42
C TRP A 582 9.04 4.21 10.77
N GLY A 583 8.38 3.32 10.01
CA GLY A 583 6.97 2.99 10.18
C GLY A 583 6.02 4.10 9.76
N SER A 584 4.74 3.80 9.73
CA SER A 584 3.67 4.74 9.36
C SER A 584 2.59 4.84 10.43
N LYS A 585 2.68 4.05 11.50
CA LYS A 585 1.69 3.96 12.56
C LYS A 585 2.31 3.66 13.92
N ARG A 586 1.64 4.10 14.99
CA ARG A 586 1.95 3.79 16.38
C ARG A 586 0.75 3.12 17.06
N THR A 587 0.58 1.82 16.84
CA THR A 587 -0.26 0.96 17.69
C THR A 587 0.46 0.65 19.01
N GLY A 588 1.79 0.54 18.95
CA GLY A 588 2.74 0.58 20.05
C GLY A 588 3.60 1.84 20.02
N PRO A 589 4.40 2.11 21.08
CA PRO A 589 5.24 3.30 21.18
C PRO A 589 6.35 3.32 20.10
N ASP A 590 6.94 4.50 19.90
CA ASP A 590 8.14 4.66 19.08
C ASP A 590 9.35 4.00 19.76
N LEU A 591 10.16 3.28 18.97
CA LEU A 591 11.32 2.54 19.46
C LEU A 591 12.68 3.18 19.09
N ALA A 592 12.68 4.34 18.42
CA ALA A 592 13.94 4.96 17.96
C ALA A 592 14.94 5.29 19.10
N ARG A 593 14.50 5.28 20.35
CA ARG A 593 15.31 5.56 21.55
C ARG A 593 15.20 4.44 22.60
N GLU A 594 14.91 3.22 22.14
CA GLU A 594 14.70 2.09 23.05
C GLU A 594 16.00 1.58 23.68
N GLY A 595 17.11 1.65 22.97
CA GLY A 595 18.40 1.12 23.43
C GLY A 595 18.88 1.71 24.76
N GLY A 596 19.14 0.81 25.72
CA GLY A 596 19.56 1.15 27.07
C GLY A 596 18.47 1.74 27.96
N LYS A 597 17.20 1.70 27.53
CA LYS A 597 16.07 2.20 28.33
C LYS A 597 15.59 1.17 29.34
N TYR A 598 15.58 -0.08 28.96
CA TYR A 598 15.21 -1.23 29.81
C TYR A 598 16.32 -2.27 29.82
N PRO A 599 16.44 -3.09 30.89
CA PRO A 599 17.40 -4.19 30.92
C PRO A 599 17.00 -5.35 29.96
N ASP A 600 17.95 -6.23 29.65
CA ASP A 600 17.72 -7.39 28.77
C ASP A 600 16.61 -8.29 29.27
N SER A 601 16.50 -8.46 30.60
CA SER A 601 15.43 -9.23 31.25
C SER A 601 14.03 -8.66 31.03
N TRP A 602 13.92 -7.32 30.92
CA TRP A 602 12.65 -6.69 30.61
C TRP A 602 12.21 -7.04 29.17
N HIS A 603 13.11 -6.93 28.20
CA HIS A 603 12.83 -7.32 26.82
C HIS A 603 12.50 -8.80 26.70
N TYR A 604 13.24 -9.65 27.41
CA TYR A 604 12.97 -11.10 27.49
C TYR A 604 11.52 -11.37 27.93
N ASN A 605 11.13 -10.86 29.10
CA ASN A 605 9.80 -11.08 29.66
C ASN A 605 8.70 -10.41 28.82
N HIS A 606 8.97 -9.23 28.27
CA HIS A 606 8.02 -8.50 27.42
C HIS A 606 7.71 -9.25 26.12
N MET A 607 8.68 -9.92 25.50
CA MET A 607 8.43 -10.75 24.31
C MET A 607 7.71 -12.06 24.65
N LEU A 608 7.97 -12.63 25.83
CA LEU A 608 7.31 -13.85 26.27
C LEU A 608 5.84 -13.59 26.67
N GLU A 609 5.61 -12.58 27.48
CA GLU A 609 4.29 -12.19 27.96
C GLU A 609 4.19 -10.67 28.15
N PRO A 610 3.78 -9.92 27.10
CA PRO A 610 3.75 -8.46 27.15
C PRO A 610 2.94 -7.88 28.29
N GLN A 611 1.82 -8.51 28.66
CA GLN A 611 0.93 -8.05 29.72
C GLN A 611 1.55 -8.17 31.12
N SER A 612 2.51 -9.08 31.32
CA SER A 612 3.22 -9.21 32.60
C SER A 612 4.09 -8.00 32.90
N MET A 613 4.65 -7.39 31.84
CA MET A 613 5.50 -6.18 31.96
C MET A 613 4.72 -4.88 31.77
N SER A 614 3.61 -4.91 31.04
CA SER A 614 2.76 -3.76 30.71
C SER A 614 1.28 -4.15 30.79
N PRO A 615 0.66 -4.15 31.99
CA PRO A 615 -0.73 -4.53 32.18
C PRO A 615 -1.67 -3.69 31.29
N GLY A 616 -2.55 -4.37 30.53
CA GLY A 616 -3.42 -3.72 29.52
C GLY A 616 -2.79 -3.63 28.12
N SER A 617 -1.58 -4.14 27.90
CA SER A 617 -0.96 -4.23 26.58
C SER A 617 -1.79 -5.07 25.61
N ILE A 618 -1.89 -4.60 24.37
CA ILE A 618 -2.52 -5.33 23.24
C ILE A 618 -1.48 -6.04 22.38
N MET A 619 -0.19 -5.97 22.74
CA MET A 619 0.88 -6.64 22.02
C MET A 619 0.73 -8.17 22.17
N PRO A 620 0.86 -8.95 21.07
CA PRO A 620 0.86 -10.42 21.16
C PRO A 620 2.16 -10.95 21.76
N SER A 621 2.12 -12.18 22.29
CA SER A 621 3.31 -12.93 22.73
C SER A 621 4.05 -13.53 21.54
N TYR A 622 5.37 -13.74 21.70
CA TYR A 622 6.26 -14.32 20.68
C TYR A 622 7.04 -15.54 21.22
N PRO A 623 6.36 -16.61 21.70
CA PRO A 623 7.02 -17.72 22.38
C PRO A 623 8.01 -18.48 21.48
N TRP A 624 7.79 -18.55 20.17
CA TRP A 624 8.71 -19.23 19.24
C TRP A 624 10.10 -18.60 19.18
N LEU A 625 10.30 -17.35 19.56
CA LEU A 625 11.63 -16.71 19.62
C LEU A 625 12.54 -17.36 20.67
N PHE A 626 11.94 -18.06 21.65
CA PHE A 626 12.62 -18.77 22.73
C PHE A 626 12.97 -20.22 22.34
N ASP A 627 12.27 -20.76 21.33
CA ASP A 627 12.49 -22.12 20.83
C ASP A 627 13.37 -22.15 19.59
N ASN A 628 13.18 -21.18 18.68
CA ASN A 628 13.92 -21.08 17.43
C ASN A 628 15.39 -20.71 17.67
N LYS A 629 16.25 -21.20 16.75
CA LYS A 629 17.68 -20.88 16.75
C LYS A 629 18.02 -19.83 15.70
N ILE A 630 18.98 -18.99 16.02
CA ILE A 630 19.59 -18.06 15.09
C ILE A 630 20.21 -18.83 13.92
N ASP A 631 19.86 -18.48 12.70
CA ASP A 631 20.50 -19.07 11.51
C ASP A 631 21.85 -18.40 11.25
N THR A 632 22.89 -19.04 11.75
CA THR A 632 24.28 -18.58 11.58
C THR A 632 24.87 -18.92 10.21
N ALA A 633 24.24 -19.85 9.46
CA ALA A 633 24.74 -20.26 8.15
C ALA A 633 24.68 -19.12 7.12
N ILE A 634 23.66 -18.28 7.22
CA ILE A 634 23.47 -17.15 6.30
C ILE A 634 24.18 -15.86 6.73
N THR A 635 24.75 -15.79 7.95
CA THR A 635 25.42 -14.57 8.47
C THR A 635 26.52 -14.06 7.53
N PRO A 636 27.45 -14.89 7.03
CA PRO A 636 28.47 -14.43 6.09
C PRO A 636 27.89 -13.79 4.82
N ALA A 637 26.81 -14.37 4.29
CA ALA A 637 26.13 -13.82 3.09
C ALA A 637 25.49 -12.48 3.38
N LYS A 638 24.89 -12.27 4.56
CA LYS A 638 24.35 -10.98 4.99
C LYS A 638 25.43 -9.90 5.05
N ILE A 639 26.56 -10.19 5.65
CA ILE A 639 27.69 -9.25 5.75
C ILE A 639 28.20 -8.89 4.35
N ARG A 640 28.39 -9.85 3.44
CA ARG A 640 28.79 -9.57 2.04
C ARG A 640 27.76 -8.73 1.30
N ALA A 641 26.46 -8.99 1.47
CA ALA A 641 25.42 -8.18 0.86
C ALA A 641 25.48 -6.72 1.36
N MET A 642 25.64 -6.53 2.67
CA MET A 642 25.79 -5.20 3.26
C MET A 642 27.09 -4.49 2.79
N GLN A 643 28.21 -5.21 2.65
CA GLN A 643 29.43 -4.67 2.05
C GLN A 643 29.20 -4.23 0.59
N THR A 644 28.48 -5.03 -0.19
CA THR A 644 28.09 -4.68 -1.58
C THR A 644 27.26 -3.40 -1.62
N LEU A 645 26.43 -3.17 -0.61
CA LEU A 645 25.62 -1.95 -0.45
C LEU A 645 26.41 -0.75 0.08
N GLY A 646 27.71 -0.92 0.34
CA GLY A 646 28.61 0.16 0.80
C GLY A 646 28.66 0.35 2.31
N VAL A 647 28.09 -0.56 3.10
CA VAL A 647 28.24 -0.54 4.57
C VAL A 647 29.69 -0.87 4.92
N PRO A 648 30.38 -0.04 5.76
CA PRO A 648 31.83 -0.11 5.94
C PRO A 648 32.26 -1.22 6.92
N TYR A 649 31.90 -2.47 6.65
CA TYR A 649 32.49 -3.61 7.32
C TYR A 649 33.91 -3.86 6.81
N PRO A 650 34.85 -4.24 7.67
CA PRO A 650 36.21 -4.61 7.25
C PRO A 650 36.23 -5.71 6.19
N GLU A 651 37.24 -5.69 5.32
CA GLU A 651 37.44 -6.77 4.37
C GLU A 651 37.65 -8.12 5.10
N GLY A 652 37.00 -9.17 4.64
CA GLY A 652 37.05 -10.49 5.25
C GLY A 652 36.27 -10.64 6.57
N TYR A 653 35.53 -9.61 7.00
CA TYR A 653 34.72 -9.67 8.23
C TYR A 653 33.63 -10.73 8.18
N ASP A 654 33.15 -11.08 7.01
CA ASP A 654 32.20 -12.18 6.79
C ASP A 654 32.71 -13.52 7.35
N LYS A 655 34.03 -13.75 7.34
CA LYS A 655 34.66 -14.99 7.83
C LYS A 655 34.66 -15.10 9.36
N VAL A 656 34.69 -13.97 10.07
CA VAL A 656 34.72 -13.92 11.55
C VAL A 656 33.37 -13.51 12.15
N ALA A 657 32.41 -13.12 11.33
CA ALA A 657 31.11 -12.61 11.76
C ALA A 657 30.36 -13.56 12.72
N ASN A 658 30.43 -14.86 12.49
CA ASN A 658 29.81 -15.84 13.40
C ASN A 658 30.49 -15.93 14.76
N ALA A 659 31.81 -15.70 14.83
CA ALA A 659 32.53 -15.66 16.11
C ALA A 659 32.09 -14.44 16.94
N ASP A 660 32.01 -13.27 16.30
CA ASP A 660 31.54 -12.04 16.93
C ASP A 660 30.07 -12.17 17.39
N LEU A 661 29.22 -12.71 16.53
CA LEU A 661 27.83 -13.00 16.85
C LEU A 661 27.71 -13.84 18.14
N MET A 662 28.45 -14.93 18.20
CA MET A 662 28.40 -15.86 19.34
C MET A 662 29.03 -15.28 20.60
N ALA A 663 30.03 -14.40 20.49
CA ALA A 663 30.62 -13.71 21.62
C ALA A 663 29.62 -12.72 22.24
N GLN A 664 28.97 -11.90 21.41
CA GLN A 664 27.94 -10.95 21.86
C GLN A 664 26.73 -11.68 22.45
N ALA A 665 26.26 -12.76 21.79
CA ALA A 665 25.15 -13.58 22.28
C ALA A 665 25.46 -14.21 23.65
N ASN A 666 26.72 -14.64 23.88
CA ASN A 666 27.14 -15.15 25.17
C ASN A 666 27.16 -14.08 26.26
N ALA A 667 27.52 -12.83 25.94
CA ALA A 667 27.51 -11.74 26.90
C ALA A 667 26.06 -11.44 27.38
N ILE A 668 25.09 -11.39 26.47
CA ILE A 668 23.65 -11.22 26.80
C ILE A 668 23.16 -12.40 27.64
N LYS A 669 23.51 -13.64 27.26
CA LYS A 669 23.14 -14.83 28.05
C LYS A 669 23.65 -14.76 29.49
N VAL A 670 24.91 -14.34 29.69
CA VAL A 670 25.51 -14.21 31.04
C VAL A 670 24.75 -13.13 31.84
N GLY A 671 24.39 -11.99 31.23
CA GLY A 671 23.57 -10.95 31.86
C GLY A 671 22.21 -11.48 32.30
N LEU A 672 21.49 -12.16 31.43
CA LEU A 672 20.19 -12.76 31.73
C LEU A 672 20.28 -13.80 32.85
N LYS A 673 21.35 -14.65 32.86
CA LYS A 673 21.57 -15.64 33.92
C LYS A 673 21.81 -14.97 35.28
N ALA A 674 22.49 -13.86 35.33
CA ALA A 674 22.65 -13.09 36.58
C ALA A 674 21.32 -12.62 37.16
N GLU A 675 20.33 -12.37 36.28
CA GLU A 675 18.95 -12.02 36.63
C GLU A 675 18.02 -13.25 36.74
N LYS A 676 18.59 -14.44 36.85
CA LYS A 676 17.90 -15.76 37.04
C LYS A 676 17.06 -16.19 35.81
N LEU A 677 17.37 -15.71 34.64
CA LEU A 677 16.76 -16.16 33.39
C LEU A 677 17.73 -17.06 32.63
N GLU A 678 17.32 -18.34 32.44
CA GLU A 678 18.16 -19.31 31.73
C GLU A 678 17.67 -19.48 30.28
N ILE A 679 18.56 -19.20 29.34
CA ILE A 679 18.32 -19.40 27.91
C ILE A 679 19.60 -19.77 27.19
N ALA A 680 19.50 -20.55 26.11
CA ALA A 680 20.65 -20.83 25.25
C ALA A 680 21.01 -19.61 24.37
N LYS A 681 22.32 -19.36 24.21
CA LYS A 681 22.83 -18.19 23.49
C LYS A 681 22.46 -18.16 21.98
N ASP A 682 22.08 -19.30 21.43
CA ASP A 682 21.72 -19.48 20.02
C ASP A 682 20.23 -19.25 19.75
N LYS A 683 19.46 -18.73 20.71
CA LYS A 683 18.02 -18.45 20.55
C LYS A 683 17.76 -17.10 19.92
N GLU A 684 16.71 -17.04 19.08
CA GLU A 684 16.34 -15.83 18.33
C GLU A 684 16.04 -14.61 19.23
N ILE A 685 15.49 -14.83 20.42
CA ILE A 685 15.24 -13.76 21.39
C ILE A 685 16.53 -13.01 21.76
N ILE A 686 17.67 -13.70 21.83
CA ILE A 686 18.96 -13.06 22.14
C ILE A 686 19.35 -12.06 21.03
N ALA A 687 19.16 -12.42 19.77
CA ALA A 687 19.43 -11.51 18.65
C ALA A 687 18.47 -10.32 18.65
N LEU A 688 17.18 -10.55 18.93
CA LEU A 688 16.21 -9.47 19.01
C LEU A 688 16.55 -8.50 20.15
N ILE A 689 16.95 -8.99 21.33
CA ILE A 689 17.41 -8.13 22.44
C ILE A 689 18.62 -7.31 22.00
N ALA A 690 19.62 -7.92 21.34
CA ALA A 690 20.78 -7.18 20.85
C ALA A 690 20.39 -6.01 19.94
N TYR A 691 19.46 -6.23 19.02
CA TYR A 691 18.96 -5.16 18.14
C TYR A 691 18.22 -4.09 18.91
N LEU A 692 17.29 -4.44 19.79
CA LEU A 692 16.53 -3.46 20.60
C LEU A 692 17.42 -2.61 21.49
N GLN A 693 18.44 -3.22 22.09
CA GLN A 693 19.45 -2.51 22.91
C GLN A 693 20.38 -1.61 22.07
N ARG A 694 20.45 -1.85 20.75
CA ARG A 694 21.28 -1.05 19.84
C ARG A 694 20.60 0.23 19.37
N ILE A 695 19.27 0.18 19.14
CA ILE A 695 18.52 1.27 18.51
C ILE A 695 18.68 2.58 19.27
N GLY A 696 19.14 3.64 18.56
CA GLY A 696 19.26 5.01 19.09
C GLY A 696 20.37 5.24 20.12
N THR A 697 21.28 4.27 20.33
CA THR A 697 22.38 4.44 21.29
C THR A 697 23.55 5.24 20.73
N ASP A 698 23.77 5.22 19.42
CA ASP A 698 24.93 5.87 18.81
C ASP A 698 24.91 7.38 18.91
N ILE A 699 23.75 7.99 18.77
CA ILE A 699 23.64 9.46 18.90
C ILE A 699 23.89 9.95 20.32
N LYS A 700 23.70 9.09 21.34
CA LYS A 700 24.02 9.43 22.73
C LYS A 700 25.52 9.54 22.97
N LYS A 701 26.34 8.97 22.07
CA LYS A 701 27.82 8.99 22.11
C LYS A 701 28.42 10.14 21.29
N ALA A 702 27.61 10.87 20.52
CA ALA A 702 28.04 12.00 19.75
C ALA A 702 28.40 13.14 20.71
N GLU A 703 29.60 13.75 20.56
CA GLU A 703 29.92 15.00 21.26
C GLU A 703 28.88 16.07 20.88
N PRO A 704 28.48 16.94 21.83
CA PRO A 704 27.58 18.05 21.52
C PRO A 704 28.20 18.86 20.36
N SER A 705 27.50 18.94 19.25
CA SER A 705 27.93 19.79 18.14
C SER A 705 28.00 21.22 18.65
N THR A 706 29.21 21.78 18.74
CA THR A 706 29.39 23.21 19.04
C THR A 706 28.56 23.97 18.00
N PRO A 707 27.63 24.84 18.39
CA PRO A 707 26.85 25.60 17.42
C PRO A 707 27.83 26.50 16.65
N VAL A 708 27.99 26.23 15.37
CA VAL A 708 28.66 27.19 14.46
C VAL A 708 27.68 28.33 14.29
N ILE A 709 27.78 29.31 15.17
CA ILE A 709 27.17 30.64 14.97
C ILE A 709 27.89 31.24 13.75
N LYS A 710 27.23 31.26 12.62
CA LYS A 710 27.55 32.11 11.48
C LYS A 710 26.46 33.14 11.29
#